data_077c558b4a3650584fe7d0af130776f8
#
_entry.id   077c558b4a3650584fe7d0af130776f8
#
_cell.length_a   1.000
_cell.length_b   1.000
_cell.length_c   1.000
_cell.angle_alpha   90.00
_cell.angle_beta   90.00
_cell.angle_gamma   90.00
#
_symmetry.space_group_name_H-M   'P 1'
#
loop_
_entity.id
_entity.type
_entity.pdbx_description
1 polymer ?
#
loop_
_entity_poly.entity_id
_entity_poly.type
_entity_poly.pdbx_seq_one_letter_code
_entity_poly.pdbx_strand_id
1 'polypeptide(L)'
;MFNIHRVEVEWAGRPLVLETGKVARQADGAVMATYGETKVLATVVSAKEPKPGQDFFPLTVNYQEKAFAAGKIPGGYFKREGRPSEHETLTSRLIDRPIRPLFADGYKNDTQVIVTVLSHDMENTPDILALVASSAALTLSGVPFMGPVGGARVGYINGEYVLNPLHDDMAESKLDLVVAGTADAVLMVESEAKELPEDIMLGAVMFGHRGFQTVIDAIIKLAETAAKEPRQLDLPDHSALYARIKDVAAADLTAAYKITSKTERKNAVDAAKAKVVEAVITAAGDAAPAGTVVGELFKKLEAEIVRGAIIETGTRIDGRDLSTVRPIVSEVGILPRAHGSALFTRGETQGLVVATLGTGEDEQFVDALEGTYKAHFMLHYNFPPYSVGETGRMGSPGRREIGHGKLAWRAINPMLPAKHEFPYTLRVVSEITESNGSSSMATVCGTSLALMDAGVPLKSPVAGIAMGLIKEGDKFAVLSDILGDEDHLGDMDFKVAGTAEGITSLQMDIKIDGITEEIMKVALDQAREGRIHILGEMSKAITEARSELGEHAPRIEVLKIPVDKIREVIGSGGKVIREIVEKTGAKINIEDDGTVKVASADGKAIKAAINWINSIAAEPEVGMIYEGTVVKCVEFGAFVNFFGAKDGLVHISQLAPKKVAKVTDVVKEGDKVWVKLMGFDERGKVRLSMKVVDQDTGKEIEREKGEEE
;
A
#
# COMPACT_ATOMS: atom_id res chain seq x y z
N MET A 1 11.02 -45.95 -3.07
CA MET A 1 11.20 -45.08 -1.94
C MET A 1 10.25 -43.88 -1.96
N PHE A 2 10.09 -43.24 -3.12
CA PHE A 2 9.14 -42.16 -3.32
C PHE A 2 8.03 -42.58 -4.28
N ASN A 3 6.79 -42.19 -3.99
CA ASN A 3 5.64 -42.34 -4.89
C ASN A 3 5.34 -40.96 -5.49
N ILE A 4 6.01 -40.65 -6.57
CA ILE A 4 5.97 -39.32 -7.21
C ILE A 4 4.84 -39.28 -8.21
N HIS A 5 3.96 -38.29 -8.09
CA HIS A 5 2.94 -37.95 -9.04
C HIS A 5 3.21 -36.53 -9.56
N ARG A 6 3.11 -36.38 -10.90
CA ARG A 6 3.44 -35.10 -11.56
C ARG A 6 2.46 -34.83 -12.70
N VAL A 7 2.00 -33.60 -12.75
CA VAL A 7 1.21 -33.05 -13.86
C VAL A 7 1.92 -31.81 -14.37
N GLU A 8 2.00 -31.71 -15.70
CA GLU A 8 2.57 -30.55 -16.39
C GLU A 8 1.58 -30.06 -17.44
N VAL A 9 1.33 -28.75 -17.44
CA VAL A 9 0.44 -28.08 -18.41
C VAL A 9 1.07 -26.77 -18.86
N GLU A 10 0.73 -26.33 -20.06
CA GLU A 10 1.06 -24.97 -20.49
C GLU A 10 0.01 -24.00 -19.97
N TRP A 11 0.45 -22.91 -19.35
CA TRP A 11 -0.39 -21.88 -18.80
C TRP A 11 0.16 -20.49 -19.14
N ALA A 12 -0.61 -19.68 -19.85
CA ALA A 12 -0.16 -18.38 -20.35
C ALA A 12 1.22 -18.43 -21.06
N GLY A 13 1.43 -19.46 -21.91
CA GLY A 13 2.64 -19.63 -22.69
C GLY A 13 3.86 -20.16 -21.93
N ARG A 14 3.69 -20.63 -20.69
CA ARG A 14 4.78 -21.13 -19.83
C ARG A 14 4.39 -22.45 -19.16
N PRO A 15 5.37 -23.36 -18.90
CA PRO A 15 5.08 -24.61 -18.22
C PRO A 15 4.74 -24.41 -16.75
N LEU A 16 3.60 -24.93 -16.31
CA LEU A 16 3.22 -25.12 -14.92
C LEU A 16 3.36 -26.58 -14.56
N VAL A 17 4.14 -26.88 -13.53
CA VAL A 17 4.36 -28.25 -13.04
C VAL A 17 3.87 -28.35 -11.59
N LEU A 18 3.02 -29.35 -11.31
CA LEU A 18 2.59 -29.73 -9.98
C LEU A 18 3.13 -31.12 -9.64
N GLU A 19 3.89 -31.26 -8.57
CA GLU A 19 4.52 -32.52 -8.14
C GLU A 19 4.22 -32.80 -6.67
N THR A 20 3.91 -34.04 -6.34
CA THR A 20 3.71 -34.52 -4.96
C THR A 20 4.40 -35.86 -4.71
N GLY A 21 4.49 -36.29 -3.46
CA GLY A 21 4.97 -37.60 -3.05
C GLY A 21 6.48 -37.72 -2.77
N LYS A 22 7.26 -36.64 -3.01
CA LYS A 22 8.71 -36.62 -2.81
C LYS A 22 9.12 -35.85 -1.57
N VAL A 23 8.57 -34.66 -1.35
CA VAL A 23 8.96 -33.72 -0.30
C VAL A 23 7.85 -33.58 0.74
N ALA A 24 8.18 -33.30 1.98
CA ALA A 24 7.24 -33.06 3.10
C ALA A 24 6.18 -34.17 3.30
N ARG A 25 6.59 -35.41 3.22
CA ARG A 25 5.70 -36.60 3.23
C ARG A 25 4.94 -36.84 4.54
N GLN A 26 5.27 -36.13 5.62
CA GLN A 26 4.53 -36.18 6.89
C GLN A 26 3.32 -35.24 6.92
N ALA A 27 3.26 -34.27 6.01
CA ALA A 27 2.09 -33.40 5.89
C ALA A 27 0.88 -34.18 5.35
N ASP A 28 -0.32 -33.71 5.66
CA ASP A 28 -1.54 -34.27 5.09
C ASP A 28 -1.59 -34.06 3.57
N GLY A 29 -1.21 -32.88 3.09
CA GLY A 29 -0.99 -32.58 1.69
C GLY A 29 0.33 -31.81 1.52
N ALA A 30 1.06 -32.12 0.44
CA ALA A 30 2.28 -31.41 0.08
C ALA A 30 2.44 -31.36 -1.44
N VAL A 31 2.61 -30.16 -1.99
CA VAL A 31 2.78 -29.95 -3.43
C VAL A 31 3.96 -29.02 -3.68
N MET A 32 4.85 -29.46 -4.54
CA MET A 32 5.88 -28.63 -5.17
C MET A 32 5.33 -28.09 -6.49
N ALA A 33 5.12 -26.79 -6.59
CA ALA A 33 4.67 -26.16 -7.81
C ALA A 33 5.82 -25.38 -8.45
N THR A 34 5.92 -25.45 -9.77
CA THR A 34 6.95 -24.76 -10.56
C THR A 34 6.28 -24.04 -11.73
N TYR A 35 6.61 -22.77 -11.93
CA TYR A 35 6.14 -21.96 -13.05
C TYR A 35 7.32 -21.14 -13.61
N GLY A 36 7.73 -21.45 -14.82
CA GLY A 36 9.07 -21.09 -15.27
C GLY A 36 10.15 -21.73 -14.38
N GLU A 37 11.04 -20.93 -13.79
CA GLU A 37 12.02 -21.39 -12.79
C GLU A 37 11.63 -20.96 -11.35
N THR A 38 10.52 -20.25 -11.18
CA THR A 38 9.93 -19.96 -9.87
C THR A 38 9.32 -21.22 -9.27
N LYS A 39 9.67 -21.55 -8.03
CA LYS A 39 9.26 -22.79 -7.36
C LYS A 39 8.82 -22.55 -5.93
N VAL A 40 7.69 -23.10 -5.55
CA VAL A 40 7.14 -23.03 -4.19
C VAL A 40 6.80 -24.42 -3.65
N LEU A 41 6.90 -24.60 -2.36
CA LEU A 41 6.41 -25.76 -1.63
C LEU A 41 5.22 -25.34 -0.78
N ALA A 42 4.04 -25.90 -1.02
CA ALA A 42 2.87 -25.78 -0.18
C ALA A 42 2.65 -27.05 0.63
N THR A 43 2.39 -26.89 1.93
CA THR A 43 2.08 -27.98 2.84
C THR A 43 0.80 -27.69 3.61
N VAL A 44 0.01 -28.73 3.85
CA VAL A 44 -1.22 -28.67 4.64
C VAL A 44 -1.16 -29.71 5.74
N VAL A 45 -1.44 -29.29 6.95
CA VAL A 45 -1.64 -30.17 8.11
C VAL A 45 -2.91 -29.72 8.83
N SER A 46 -3.78 -30.68 9.14
CA SER A 46 -4.98 -30.42 9.92
C SER A 46 -5.08 -31.38 11.09
N ALA A 47 -5.41 -30.85 12.27
CA ALA A 47 -5.66 -31.65 13.44
C ALA A 47 -6.76 -32.72 13.17
N LYS A 48 -6.68 -33.83 13.84
CA LYS A 48 -7.67 -34.91 13.64
C LYS A 48 -9.03 -34.62 14.29
N GLU A 49 -9.02 -33.81 15.34
CA GLU A 49 -10.20 -33.42 16.12
C GLU A 49 -10.15 -31.92 16.44
N PRO A 50 -11.30 -31.24 16.56
CA PRO A 50 -11.35 -29.84 17.01
C PRO A 50 -10.98 -29.75 18.49
N LYS A 51 -10.48 -28.61 18.92
CA LYS A 51 -10.27 -28.33 20.34
C LYS A 51 -11.61 -28.24 21.08
N PRO A 52 -11.69 -28.72 22.35
CA PRO A 52 -12.92 -28.59 23.13
C PRO A 52 -13.39 -27.13 23.21
N GLY A 53 -14.67 -26.89 22.93
CA GLY A 53 -15.26 -25.55 22.96
C GLY A 53 -14.95 -24.67 21.76
N GLN A 54 -14.37 -25.21 20.68
CA GLN A 54 -14.07 -24.48 19.46
C GLN A 54 -15.36 -24.08 18.73
N ASP A 55 -15.60 -22.79 18.59
CA ASP A 55 -16.79 -22.20 17.97
C ASP A 55 -16.55 -21.62 16.56
N PHE A 56 -15.30 -21.55 16.11
CA PHE A 56 -14.92 -21.09 14.77
C PHE A 56 -13.93 -22.05 14.11
N PHE A 57 -13.74 -21.91 12.80
CA PHE A 57 -12.74 -22.65 12.04
C PHE A 57 -11.35 -21.98 12.12
N PRO A 58 -10.39 -22.58 12.84
CA PRO A 58 -9.04 -22.01 12.99
C PRO A 58 -8.14 -22.38 11.81
N LEU A 59 -8.25 -21.65 10.72
CA LEU A 59 -7.35 -21.75 9.58
C LEU A 59 -6.23 -20.72 9.71
N THR A 60 -4.99 -21.19 9.58
CA THR A 60 -3.80 -20.33 9.54
C THR A 60 -3.04 -20.57 8.25
N VAL A 61 -2.90 -19.52 7.44
CA VAL A 61 -2.08 -19.53 6.22
C VAL A 61 -0.81 -18.70 6.46
N ASN A 62 0.35 -19.29 6.14
CA ASN A 62 1.64 -18.64 6.21
C ASN A 62 2.35 -18.77 4.88
N TYR A 63 2.62 -17.63 4.25
CA TYR A 63 3.46 -17.52 3.07
C TYR A 63 4.82 -16.96 3.48
N GLN A 64 5.90 -17.55 3.02
CA GLN A 64 7.26 -17.21 3.39
C GLN A 64 8.17 -17.14 2.16
N GLU A 65 8.92 -16.05 2.06
CA GLU A 65 9.96 -15.87 1.06
C GLU A 65 11.32 -16.14 1.69
N LYS A 66 12.09 -17.07 1.11
CA LYS A 66 13.44 -17.34 1.52
C LYS A 66 14.43 -16.55 0.68
N ALA A 67 15.32 -15.80 1.30
CA ALA A 67 16.31 -14.99 0.61
C ALA A 67 17.16 -15.81 -0.38
N PHE A 68 17.43 -17.07 -0.06
CA PHE A 68 18.16 -17.99 -0.94
C PHE A 68 17.42 -18.30 -2.25
N ALA A 69 16.08 -18.12 -2.30
CA ALA A 69 15.30 -18.30 -3.52
C ALA A 69 15.74 -17.35 -4.65
N ALA A 70 16.25 -16.18 -4.27
CA ALA A 70 16.81 -15.18 -5.18
C ALA A 70 18.37 -15.11 -5.09
N GLY A 71 19.01 -16.14 -4.53
CA GLY A 71 20.46 -16.15 -4.36
C GLY A 71 21.00 -15.12 -3.36
N LYS A 72 20.17 -14.66 -2.43
CA LYS A 72 20.52 -13.60 -1.47
C LYS A 72 20.78 -14.14 -0.07
N ILE A 73 21.55 -13.38 0.69
CA ILE A 73 21.66 -13.53 2.15
C ILE A 73 20.81 -12.42 2.78
N PRO A 74 19.96 -12.74 3.77
CA PRO A 74 19.11 -11.74 4.43
C PRO A 74 19.90 -10.55 4.96
N GLY A 75 19.30 -9.34 4.87
CA GLY A 75 19.83 -8.15 5.49
C GLY A 75 19.84 -8.22 7.02
N GLY A 76 20.12 -7.11 7.67
CA GLY A 76 20.15 -7.00 9.13
C GLY A 76 21.32 -7.69 9.81
N TYR A 77 21.34 -7.62 11.14
CA TYR A 77 22.44 -8.12 11.97
C TYR A 77 22.51 -9.65 12.02
N PHE A 78 21.35 -10.32 12.18
CA PHE A 78 21.30 -11.77 12.37
C PHE A 78 21.42 -12.57 11.07
N LYS A 79 21.39 -11.94 9.91
CA LYS A 79 21.45 -12.60 8.59
C LYS A 79 20.47 -13.79 8.47
N ARG A 80 19.28 -13.61 9.01
CA ARG A 80 18.21 -14.60 9.05
C ARG A 80 16.86 -13.93 8.86
N GLU A 81 15.94 -14.58 8.14
CA GLU A 81 14.55 -14.17 8.04
C GLU A 81 13.91 -14.15 9.43
N GLY A 82 13.22 -13.06 9.72
CA GLY A 82 12.59 -12.81 11.03
C GLY A 82 11.07 -12.78 10.95
N ARG A 83 10.47 -11.65 11.30
CA ARG A 83 9.02 -11.45 11.20
C ARG A 83 8.61 -11.40 9.73
N PRO A 84 7.40 -11.90 9.39
CA PRO A 84 6.86 -11.76 8.04
C PRO A 84 6.87 -10.29 7.59
N SER A 85 7.28 -10.05 6.36
CA SER A 85 7.17 -8.74 5.71
C SER A 85 5.70 -8.37 5.48
N GLU A 86 5.45 -7.11 5.11
CA GLU A 86 4.10 -6.68 4.68
C GLU A 86 3.64 -7.53 3.48
N HIS A 87 4.49 -7.73 2.50
CA HIS A 87 4.19 -8.55 1.32
C HIS A 87 3.85 -10.00 1.68
N GLU A 88 4.63 -10.66 2.54
CA GLU A 88 4.34 -12.02 3.01
C GLU A 88 3.00 -12.10 3.78
N THR A 89 2.69 -11.07 4.57
CA THR A 89 1.43 -10.98 5.30
C THR A 89 0.24 -10.81 4.35
N LEU A 90 0.38 -9.97 3.32
CA LEU A 90 -0.66 -9.73 2.31
C LEU A 90 -0.89 -10.95 1.43
N THR A 91 0.18 -11.62 1.01
CA THR A 91 0.09 -12.86 0.22
C THR A 91 -0.53 -14.00 1.03
N SER A 92 -0.23 -14.09 2.34
CA SER A 92 -0.93 -15.04 3.23
C SER A 92 -2.43 -14.79 3.25
N ARG A 93 -2.88 -13.54 3.26
CA ARG A 93 -4.30 -13.16 3.17
C ARG A 93 -4.89 -13.43 1.80
N LEU A 94 -4.14 -13.17 0.74
CA LEU A 94 -4.54 -13.46 -0.65
C LEU A 94 -4.87 -14.94 -0.85
N ILE A 95 -4.13 -15.83 -0.20
CA ILE A 95 -4.36 -17.28 -0.23
C ILE A 95 -5.52 -17.67 0.71
N ASP A 96 -5.57 -17.13 1.92
CA ASP A 96 -6.59 -17.48 2.94
C ASP A 96 -8.02 -17.18 2.45
N ARG A 97 -8.24 -16.02 1.84
CA ARG A 97 -9.57 -15.52 1.49
C ARG A 97 -10.35 -16.43 0.54
N PRO A 98 -9.81 -16.91 -0.60
CA PRO A 98 -10.58 -17.77 -1.51
C PRO A 98 -10.68 -19.22 -1.04
N ILE A 99 -9.78 -19.71 -0.19
CA ILE A 99 -9.84 -21.10 0.27
C ILE A 99 -10.74 -21.29 1.51
N ARG A 100 -10.82 -20.29 2.38
CA ARG A 100 -11.56 -20.36 3.65
C ARG A 100 -13.04 -20.70 3.48
N PRO A 101 -13.82 -20.10 2.57
CA PRO A 101 -15.23 -20.40 2.40
C PRO A 101 -15.51 -21.80 1.82
N LEU A 102 -14.50 -22.48 1.30
CA LEU A 102 -14.63 -23.79 0.69
C LEU A 102 -14.39 -24.97 1.64
N PHE A 103 -14.12 -24.72 2.90
CA PHE A 103 -14.14 -25.80 3.90
C PHE A 103 -15.58 -26.14 4.26
N ALA A 104 -15.85 -27.43 4.44
CA ALA A 104 -17.19 -27.91 4.76
C ALA A 104 -17.74 -27.22 6.01
N ASP A 105 -19.00 -26.86 6.00
CA ASP A 105 -19.70 -26.29 7.14
C ASP A 105 -19.57 -27.20 8.38
N GLY A 106 -19.30 -26.60 9.53
CA GLY A 106 -19.09 -27.32 10.77
C GLY A 106 -17.69 -27.92 10.95
N TYR A 107 -16.80 -27.82 9.96
CA TYR A 107 -15.41 -28.24 10.14
C TYR A 107 -14.66 -27.22 11.00
N LYS A 108 -14.15 -27.67 12.16
CA LYS A 108 -13.52 -26.79 13.17
C LYS A 108 -12.13 -27.26 13.61
N ASN A 109 -11.51 -28.17 12.86
CA ASN A 109 -10.19 -28.70 13.18
C ASN A 109 -9.11 -27.65 12.85
N ASP A 110 -8.18 -27.46 13.77
CA ASP A 110 -7.04 -26.54 13.56
C ASP A 110 -6.27 -26.93 12.30
N THR A 111 -6.23 -26.05 11.33
CA THR A 111 -5.67 -26.30 10.00
C THR A 111 -4.62 -25.26 9.64
N GLN A 112 -3.46 -25.72 9.22
CA GLN A 112 -2.35 -24.87 8.85
C GLN A 112 -1.90 -25.14 7.41
N VAL A 113 -1.81 -24.06 6.63
CA VAL A 113 -1.22 -24.06 5.30
C VAL A 113 0.07 -23.26 5.36
N ILE A 114 1.18 -23.85 4.96
CA ILE A 114 2.48 -23.17 4.89
C ILE A 114 2.98 -23.25 3.46
N VAL A 115 3.27 -22.10 2.89
CA VAL A 115 3.85 -21.98 1.55
C VAL A 115 5.22 -21.31 1.64
N THR A 116 6.22 -21.95 1.06
CA THR A 116 7.60 -21.46 1.09
C THR A 116 8.11 -21.27 -0.34
N VAL A 117 8.57 -20.09 -0.67
CA VAL A 117 9.26 -19.80 -1.94
C VAL A 117 10.68 -20.34 -1.87
N LEU A 118 11.01 -21.26 -2.76
CA LEU A 118 12.29 -21.97 -2.78
C LEU A 118 13.19 -21.57 -3.94
N SER A 119 12.62 -21.04 -5.03
CA SER A 119 13.34 -20.50 -6.18
C SER A 119 12.51 -19.39 -6.80
N HIS A 120 13.15 -18.33 -7.26
CA HIS A 120 12.51 -17.21 -7.94
C HIS A 120 13.35 -16.76 -9.13
N ASP A 121 12.75 -16.80 -10.32
CA ASP A 121 13.39 -16.46 -11.61
C ASP A 121 13.39 -14.95 -11.93
N MET A 122 12.86 -14.12 -11.03
CA MET A 122 12.68 -12.68 -11.20
C MET A 122 11.67 -12.25 -12.27
N GLU A 123 11.03 -13.21 -12.93
CA GLU A 123 10.05 -12.98 -14.00
C GLU A 123 8.64 -13.38 -13.56
N ASN A 124 8.50 -14.57 -12.95
CA ASN A 124 7.23 -15.12 -12.52
C ASN A 124 7.00 -14.88 -11.04
N THR A 125 6.00 -14.05 -10.70
CA THR A 125 5.68 -13.73 -9.30
C THR A 125 5.23 -14.98 -8.55
N PRO A 126 5.79 -15.23 -7.34
CA PRO A 126 5.53 -16.47 -6.62
C PRO A 126 4.16 -16.52 -5.91
N ASP A 127 3.48 -15.39 -5.72
CA ASP A 127 2.22 -15.28 -4.96
C ASP A 127 1.06 -16.06 -5.60
N ILE A 128 0.88 -15.94 -6.93
CA ILE A 128 -0.14 -16.70 -7.67
C ILE A 128 0.20 -18.19 -7.67
N LEU A 129 1.47 -18.54 -7.87
CA LEU A 129 1.92 -19.92 -7.80
C LEU A 129 1.70 -20.51 -6.40
N ALA A 130 1.88 -19.70 -5.34
CA ALA A 130 1.63 -20.08 -3.96
C ALA A 130 0.14 -20.38 -3.69
N LEU A 131 -0.76 -19.58 -4.26
CA LEU A 131 -2.20 -19.84 -4.20
C LEU A 131 -2.56 -21.18 -4.89
N VAL A 132 -2.05 -21.41 -6.09
CA VAL A 132 -2.25 -22.64 -6.86
C VAL A 132 -1.72 -23.87 -6.10
N ALA A 133 -0.50 -23.76 -5.57
CA ALA A 133 0.12 -24.83 -4.79
C ALA A 133 -0.65 -25.15 -3.50
N SER A 134 -1.18 -24.12 -2.81
CA SER A 134 -2.01 -24.28 -1.62
C SER A 134 -3.31 -25.02 -1.93
N SER A 135 -3.98 -24.63 -3.00
CA SER A 135 -5.19 -25.29 -3.50
C SER A 135 -4.93 -26.76 -3.83
N ALA A 136 -3.85 -27.04 -4.57
CA ALA A 136 -3.47 -28.42 -4.90
C ALA A 136 -3.18 -29.23 -3.62
N ALA A 137 -2.40 -28.69 -2.68
CA ALA A 137 -2.08 -29.40 -1.43
C ALA A 137 -3.32 -29.67 -0.57
N LEU A 138 -4.28 -28.75 -0.49
CA LEU A 138 -5.57 -28.94 0.18
C LEU A 138 -6.39 -30.03 -0.50
N THR A 139 -6.49 -30.00 -1.81
CA THR A 139 -7.26 -30.99 -2.60
C THR A 139 -6.70 -32.41 -2.42
N LEU A 140 -5.37 -32.54 -2.27
CA LEU A 140 -4.72 -33.85 -2.04
C LEU A 140 -4.78 -34.33 -0.58
N SER A 141 -5.04 -33.43 0.38
CA SER A 141 -4.84 -33.71 1.82
C SER A 141 -5.86 -34.64 2.46
N GLY A 142 -7.03 -34.79 1.85
CA GLY A 142 -8.18 -35.49 2.43
C GLY A 142 -8.95 -34.64 3.46
N VAL A 143 -8.54 -33.39 3.73
CA VAL A 143 -9.33 -32.43 4.53
C VAL A 143 -10.63 -32.13 3.76
N PRO A 144 -11.79 -31.91 4.45
CA PRO A 144 -13.05 -31.62 3.77
C PRO A 144 -13.05 -30.22 3.16
N PHE A 145 -12.38 -30.10 2.02
CA PHE A 145 -12.18 -28.90 1.21
C PHE A 145 -12.90 -29.07 -0.12
N MET A 146 -13.81 -28.17 -0.45
CA MET A 146 -14.72 -28.22 -1.60
C MET A 146 -14.13 -27.52 -2.84
N GLY A 147 -12.80 -27.41 -2.90
CA GLY A 147 -12.08 -26.95 -4.08
C GLY A 147 -11.98 -27.97 -5.19
N PRO A 148 -11.07 -27.79 -6.18
CA PRO A 148 -9.93 -26.85 -6.11
C PRO A 148 -10.28 -25.39 -6.41
N VAL A 149 -9.36 -24.51 -6.01
CA VAL A 149 -9.33 -23.09 -6.37
C VAL A 149 -8.24 -22.89 -7.42
N GLY A 150 -8.57 -22.19 -8.49
CA GLY A 150 -7.61 -21.57 -9.38
C GLY A 150 -7.41 -20.10 -9.03
N GLY A 151 -6.36 -19.50 -9.56
CA GLY A 151 -6.11 -18.08 -9.44
C GLY A 151 -5.16 -17.59 -10.51
N ALA A 152 -5.27 -16.33 -10.90
CA ALA A 152 -4.43 -15.70 -11.90
C ALA A 152 -4.25 -14.21 -11.60
N ARG A 153 -3.15 -13.64 -12.10
CA ARG A 153 -2.97 -12.19 -12.21
C ARG A 153 -3.39 -11.74 -13.61
N VAL A 154 -4.07 -10.61 -13.67
CA VAL A 154 -4.47 -9.98 -14.94
C VAL A 154 -3.89 -8.57 -14.97
N GLY A 155 -3.11 -8.29 -16.00
CA GLY A 155 -2.68 -6.96 -16.39
C GLY A 155 -3.57 -6.37 -17.47
N TYR A 156 -3.47 -5.05 -17.67
CA TYR A 156 -4.09 -4.34 -18.77
C TYR A 156 -3.07 -3.43 -19.45
N ILE A 157 -2.53 -3.89 -20.58
CA ILE A 157 -1.41 -3.30 -21.28
C ILE A 157 -1.83 -2.99 -22.71
N ASN A 158 -1.63 -1.75 -23.16
CA ASN A 158 -1.98 -1.30 -24.51
C ASN A 158 -3.44 -1.60 -24.93
N GLY A 159 -4.37 -1.58 -23.97
CA GLY A 159 -5.79 -1.87 -24.24
C GLY A 159 -6.18 -3.32 -24.25
N GLU A 160 -5.29 -4.23 -23.90
CA GLU A 160 -5.51 -5.68 -23.90
C GLU A 160 -5.28 -6.29 -22.53
N TYR A 161 -6.05 -7.31 -22.16
CA TYR A 161 -5.84 -8.11 -20.96
C TYR A 161 -4.67 -9.07 -21.18
N VAL A 162 -3.80 -9.16 -20.21
CA VAL A 162 -2.64 -10.06 -20.19
C VAL A 162 -2.74 -10.98 -18.98
N LEU A 163 -2.70 -12.30 -19.23
CA LEU A 163 -2.74 -13.31 -18.17
C LEU A 163 -1.34 -13.52 -17.60
N ASN A 164 -1.18 -13.40 -16.29
CA ASN A 164 0.08 -13.56 -15.58
C ASN A 164 1.24 -12.78 -16.26
N PRO A 165 1.12 -11.45 -16.39
CA PRO A 165 2.20 -10.65 -16.96
C PRO A 165 3.50 -10.89 -16.19
N LEU A 166 4.63 -10.78 -16.87
CA LEU A 166 5.95 -10.86 -16.25
C LEU A 166 6.15 -9.65 -15.31
N HIS A 167 7.05 -9.80 -14.36
CA HIS A 167 7.31 -8.75 -13.36
C HIS A 167 7.60 -7.39 -14.01
N ASP A 168 8.46 -7.37 -15.03
CA ASP A 168 8.84 -6.13 -15.71
C ASP A 168 7.69 -5.52 -16.54
N ASP A 169 6.80 -6.35 -17.10
CA ASP A 169 5.64 -5.88 -17.88
C ASP A 169 4.63 -5.12 -17.01
N MET A 170 4.62 -5.38 -15.70
CA MET A 170 3.72 -4.70 -14.76
C MET A 170 3.94 -3.20 -14.67
N ALA A 171 5.12 -2.69 -14.97
CA ALA A 171 5.41 -1.26 -14.99
C ALA A 171 4.55 -0.51 -16.03
N GLU A 172 4.27 -1.13 -17.17
CA GLU A 172 3.44 -0.58 -18.26
C GLU A 172 1.94 -0.85 -18.07
N SER A 173 1.59 -1.76 -17.16
CA SER A 173 0.19 -2.13 -16.92
C SER A 173 -0.58 -1.00 -16.23
N LYS A 174 -1.83 -0.82 -16.67
CA LYS A 174 -2.81 0.03 -15.97
C LYS A 174 -3.62 -0.72 -14.92
N LEU A 175 -3.41 -2.02 -14.80
CA LEU A 175 -4.13 -2.90 -13.89
C LEU A 175 -3.17 -3.93 -13.28
N ASP A 176 -3.23 -4.08 -11.98
CA ASP A 176 -2.76 -5.24 -11.24
C ASP A 176 -3.96 -5.88 -10.56
N LEU A 177 -4.52 -6.94 -11.13
CA LEU A 177 -5.69 -7.61 -10.61
C LEU A 177 -5.37 -9.08 -10.37
N VAL A 178 -5.66 -9.55 -9.16
CA VAL A 178 -5.67 -10.97 -8.83
C VAL A 178 -7.10 -11.44 -8.69
N VAL A 179 -7.44 -12.51 -9.39
CA VAL A 179 -8.74 -13.18 -9.29
C VAL A 179 -8.51 -14.65 -8.93
N ALA A 180 -9.32 -15.15 -8.01
CA ALA A 180 -9.32 -16.56 -7.62
C ALA A 180 -10.75 -17.08 -7.49
N GLY A 181 -10.94 -18.37 -7.74
CA GLY A 181 -12.26 -19.00 -7.65
C GLY A 181 -12.22 -20.47 -7.98
N THR A 182 -13.42 -21.07 -8.01
CA THR A 182 -13.65 -22.44 -8.45
C THR A 182 -13.85 -22.48 -9.99
N ALA A 183 -14.11 -23.66 -10.53
CA ALA A 183 -14.45 -23.79 -11.95
C ALA A 183 -15.67 -22.94 -12.33
N ASP A 184 -16.66 -22.84 -11.45
CA ASP A 184 -17.95 -22.25 -11.74
C ASP A 184 -18.11 -20.81 -11.21
N ALA A 185 -17.28 -20.40 -10.23
CA ALA A 185 -17.50 -19.14 -9.51
C ALA A 185 -16.20 -18.40 -9.18
N VAL A 186 -16.25 -17.06 -9.28
CA VAL A 186 -15.26 -16.16 -8.70
C VAL A 186 -15.51 -16.07 -7.21
N LEU A 187 -14.46 -16.20 -6.38
CA LEU A 187 -14.52 -16.13 -4.93
C LEU A 187 -13.78 -14.92 -4.35
N MET A 188 -12.72 -14.49 -5.01
CA MET A 188 -11.88 -13.38 -4.52
C MET A 188 -11.36 -12.56 -5.69
N VAL A 189 -11.39 -11.25 -5.52
CA VAL A 189 -10.72 -10.28 -6.39
C VAL A 189 -9.97 -9.28 -5.53
N GLU A 190 -8.79 -8.89 -5.97
CA GLU A 190 -8.01 -7.82 -5.36
C GLU A 190 -7.25 -7.06 -6.46
N SER A 191 -7.34 -5.73 -6.46
CA SER A 191 -6.72 -4.95 -7.53
C SER A 191 -6.21 -3.58 -7.14
N GLU A 192 -5.24 -3.09 -7.92
CA GLU A 192 -4.86 -1.70 -8.09
C GLU A 192 -5.06 -1.33 -9.57
N ALA A 193 -5.67 -0.19 -9.85
CA ALA A 193 -5.98 0.24 -11.22
C ALA A 193 -5.70 1.74 -11.40
N LYS A 194 -5.30 2.12 -12.61
CA LYS A 194 -5.06 3.52 -12.99
C LYS A 194 -6.33 4.11 -13.64
N GLU A 195 -7.36 4.38 -12.81
CA GLU A 195 -8.66 4.95 -13.26
C GLU A 195 -9.31 4.16 -14.41
N LEU A 196 -9.52 2.87 -14.22
CA LEU A 196 -10.18 2.05 -15.22
C LEU A 196 -11.70 2.04 -15.04
N PRO A 197 -12.48 2.08 -16.13
CA PRO A 197 -13.93 1.98 -16.07
C PRO A 197 -14.41 0.61 -15.61
N GLU A 198 -15.63 0.55 -15.12
CA GLU A 198 -16.24 -0.63 -14.50
C GLU A 198 -16.30 -1.84 -15.44
N ASP A 199 -16.57 -1.62 -16.73
CA ASP A 199 -16.62 -2.69 -17.75
C ASP A 199 -15.25 -3.32 -18.01
N ILE A 200 -14.18 -2.53 -18.01
CA ILE A 200 -12.80 -3.03 -18.12
C ILE A 200 -12.43 -3.84 -16.88
N MET A 201 -12.81 -3.38 -15.68
CA MET A 201 -12.55 -4.11 -14.45
C MET A 201 -13.29 -5.45 -14.42
N LEU A 202 -14.58 -5.46 -14.77
CA LEU A 202 -15.38 -6.68 -14.86
C LEU A 202 -14.83 -7.64 -15.93
N GLY A 203 -14.48 -7.11 -17.10
CA GLY A 203 -13.86 -7.89 -18.18
C GLY A 203 -12.55 -8.54 -17.73
N ALA A 204 -11.72 -7.86 -16.92
CA ALA A 204 -10.49 -8.42 -16.37
C ALA A 204 -10.77 -9.58 -15.39
N VAL A 205 -11.78 -9.45 -14.52
CA VAL A 205 -12.19 -10.53 -13.60
C VAL A 205 -12.59 -11.77 -14.39
N MET A 206 -13.45 -11.61 -15.40
CA MET A 206 -13.92 -12.73 -16.23
C MET A 206 -12.81 -13.32 -17.10
N PHE A 207 -11.89 -12.49 -17.60
CA PHE A 207 -10.72 -12.95 -18.33
C PHE A 207 -9.82 -13.83 -17.46
N GLY A 208 -9.53 -13.40 -16.25
CA GLY A 208 -8.72 -14.16 -15.30
C GLY A 208 -9.41 -15.47 -14.87
N HIS A 209 -10.72 -15.42 -14.59
CA HIS A 209 -11.51 -16.62 -14.26
C HIS A 209 -11.43 -17.68 -15.37
N ARG A 210 -11.58 -17.30 -16.63
CA ARG A 210 -11.38 -18.21 -17.77
C ARG A 210 -9.92 -18.66 -17.87
N GLY A 211 -8.98 -17.77 -17.58
CA GLY A 211 -7.54 -18.02 -17.71
C GLY A 211 -6.98 -19.04 -16.73
N PHE A 212 -7.58 -19.22 -15.56
CA PHE A 212 -7.12 -20.21 -14.60
C PHE A 212 -7.85 -21.58 -14.66
N GLN A 213 -8.78 -21.79 -15.57
CA GLN A 213 -9.46 -23.10 -15.70
C GLN A 213 -8.46 -24.24 -15.95
N THR A 214 -7.44 -23.99 -16.76
CA THR A 214 -6.34 -24.94 -17.00
C THR A 214 -5.63 -25.37 -15.71
N VAL A 215 -5.52 -24.48 -14.73
CA VAL A 215 -4.93 -24.77 -13.41
C VAL A 215 -5.82 -25.70 -12.62
N ILE A 216 -7.13 -25.44 -12.61
CA ILE A 216 -8.12 -26.29 -11.94
C ILE A 216 -8.08 -27.71 -12.51
N ASP A 217 -8.09 -27.85 -13.83
CA ASP A 217 -7.99 -29.14 -14.52
C ASP A 217 -6.69 -29.88 -14.16
N ALA A 218 -5.58 -29.17 -14.08
CA ALA A 218 -4.29 -29.74 -13.67
C ALA A 218 -4.31 -30.25 -12.22
N ILE A 219 -4.94 -29.53 -11.30
CA ILE A 219 -5.10 -29.94 -9.89
C ILE A 219 -5.99 -31.19 -9.82
N ILE A 220 -7.12 -31.20 -10.52
CA ILE A 220 -8.03 -32.36 -10.56
C ILE A 220 -7.29 -33.60 -11.09
N LYS A 221 -6.56 -33.45 -12.18
CA LYS A 221 -5.77 -34.55 -12.77
C LYS A 221 -4.70 -35.09 -11.81
N LEU A 222 -4.06 -34.22 -11.03
CA LEU A 222 -3.13 -34.66 -10.00
C LEU A 222 -3.87 -35.40 -8.86
N ALA A 223 -5.03 -34.90 -8.47
CA ALA A 223 -5.84 -35.47 -7.38
C ALA A 223 -6.36 -36.88 -7.75
N GLU A 224 -6.74 -37.14 -8.99
CA GLU A 224 -7.17 -38.47 -9.46
C GLU A 224 -6.16 -39.57 -9.13
N THR A 225 -4.88 -39.26 -9.10
CA THR A 225 -3.79 -40.22 -8.87
C THR A 225 -3.17 -40.15 -7.46
N ALA A 226 -3.31 -39.04 -6.75
CA ALA A 226 -2.52 -38.76 -5.55
C ALA A 226 -3.34 -38.26 -4.36
N ALA A 227 -4.64 -37.99 -4.50
CA ALA A 227 -5.45 -37.52 -3.38
C ALA A 227 -5.62 -38.63 -2.33
N LYS A 228 -5.60 -38.23 -1.09
CA LYS A 228 -5.96 -39.08 0.04
C LYS A 228 -7.48 -39.23 0.16
N GLU A 229 -7.94 -40.30 0.75
CA GLU A 229 -9.36 -40.50 1.06
C GLU A 229 -9.89 -39.31 1.89
N PRO A 230 -11.05 -38.76 1.53
CA PRO A 230 -11.67 -37.68 2.29
C PRO A 230 -11.93 -38.08 3.74
N ARG A 231 -11.60 -37.19 4.66
CA ARG A 231 -11.97 -37.37 6.08
C ARG A 231 -13.48 -37.30 6.22
N GLN A 232 -14.02 -38.24 6.95
CA GLN A 232 -15.45 -38.21 7.32
C GLN A 232 -15.70 -37.09 8.30
N LEU A 233 -16.76 -36.31 8.08
CA LEU A 233 -17.24 -35.25 8.94
C LEU A 233 -18.62 -35.61 9.45
N ASP A 234 -18.64 -36.19 10.65
CA ASP A 234 -19.88 -36.55 11.30
C ASP A 234 -20.41 -35.32 12.07
N LEU A 235 -21.40 -34.66 11.51
CA LEU A 235 -22.06 -33.52 12.14
C LEU A 235 -23.35 -33.99 12.81
N PRO A 236 -23.59 -33.63 14.09
CA PRO A 236 -24.83 -33.93 14.74
C PRO A 236 -26.01 -33.22 14.09
N ASP A 237 -27.14 -33.90 13.97
CA ASP A 237 -28.37 -33.24 13.48
C ASP A 237 -28.97 -32.38 14.60
N HIS A 238 -29.03 -31.08 14.32
CA HIS A 238 -29.59 -30.05 15.20
C HIS A 238 -30.96 -29.53 14.75
N SER A 239 -31.64 -30.21 13.80
CA SER A 239 -32.90 -29.72 13.22
C SER A 239 -34.01 -29.55 14.27
N ALA A 240 -34.16 -30.49 15.20
CA ALA A 240 -35.12 -30.41 16.31
C ALA A 240 -34.82 -29.24 17.27
N LEU A 241 -33.53 -29.05 17.58
CA LEU A 241 -33.07 -27.94 18.42
C LEU A 241 -33.31 -26.59 17.72
N TYR A 242 -33.02 -26.53 16.43
CA TYR A 242 -33.27 -25.31 15.62
C TYR A 242 -34.75 -24.97 15.59
N ALA A 243 -35.65 -25.94 15.36
CA ALA A 243 -37.08 -25.71 15.38
C ALA A 243 -37.55 -25.13 16.72
N ARG A 244 -37.05 -25.64 17.84
CA ARG A 244 -37.37 -25.13 19.19
C ARG A 244 -36.87 -23.70 19.39
N ILE A 245 -35.65 -23.36 18.94
CA ILE A 245 -35.11 -22.00 19.00
C ILE A 245 -35.99 -21.05 18.16
N LYS A 246 -36.40 -21.48 16.98
CA LYS A 246 -37.27 -20.72 16.08
C LYS A 246 -38.63 -20.43 16.71
N ASP A 247 -39.25 -21.42 17.35
CA ASP A 247 -40.55 -21.24 18.05
C ASP A 247 -40.45 -20.23 19.19
N VAL A 248 -39.32 -20.20 19.91
CA VAL A 248 -39.10 -19.28 21.05
C VAL A 248 -38.79 -17.87 20.62
N ALA A 249 -37.96 -17.69 19.57
CA ALA A 249 -37.32 -16.39 19.28
C ALA A 249 -37.75 -15.72 17.99
N ALA A 250 -38.40 -16.42 17.04
CA ALA A 250 -38.63 -15.85 15.71
C ALA A 250 -39.51 -14.57 15.73
N ALA A 251 -40.55 -14.51 16.53
CA ALA A 251 -41.42 -13.36 16.66
C ALA A 251 -40.70 -12.15 17.27
N ASP A 252 -39.93 -12.37 18.33
CA ASP A 252 -39.15 -11.33 19.01
C ASP A 252 -38.03 -10.79 18.12
N LEU A 253 -37.33 -11.65 17.39
CA LEU A 253 -36.29 -11.25 16.44
C LEU A 253 -36.87 -10.47 15.27
N THR A 254 -38.02 -10.89 14.72
CA THR A 254 -38.71 -10.15 13.66
C THR A 254 -39.13 -8.76 14.13
N ALA A 255 -39.55 -8.62 15.38
CA ALA A 255 -39.87 -7.30 15.97
C ALA A 255 -38.59 -6.48 16.22
N ALA A 256 -37.52 -7.10 16.74
CA ALA A 256 -36.25 -6.45 17.01
C ALA A 256 -35.62 -5.83 15.74
N TYR A 257 -35.64 -6.57 14.63
CA TYR A 257 -35.08 -6.09 13.36
C TYR A 257 -35.92 -5.06 12.60
N LYS A 258 -37.07 -4.65 13.16
CA LYS A 258 -37.82 -3.46 12.73
C LYS A 258 -37.34 -2.18 13.47
N ILE A 259 -36.51 -2.31 14.50
CA ILE A 259 -35.97 -1.19 15.26
C ILE A 259 -34.74 -0.65 14.51
N THR A 260 -34.83 0.59 14.07
CA THR A 260 -33.72 1.24 13.30
C THR A 260 -32.53 1.66 14.16
N SER A 261 -32.76 2.00 15.44
CA SER A 261 -31.70 2.34 16.40
C SER A 261 -30.83 1.12 16.72
N LYS A 262 -29.54 1.20 16.46
CA LYS A 262 -28.56 0.10 16.72
C LYS A 262 -28.59 -0.38 18.17
N THR A 263 -28.57 0.54 19.11
CA THR A 263 -28.53 0.19 20.56
C THR A 263 -29.83 -0.45 21.01
N GLU A 264 -30.97 0.09 20.62
CA GLU A 264 -32.29 -0.47 20.98
C GLU A 264 -32.51 -1.83 20.32
N ARG A 265 -32.12 -1.97 19.04
CA ARG A 265 -32.16 -3.25 18.30
C ARG A 265 -31.29 -4.30 19.00
N LYS A 266 -30.05 -3.96 19.37
CA LYS A 266 -29.16 -4.86 20.08
C LYS A 266 -29.78 -5.33 21.40
N ASN A 267 -30.33 -4.43 22.20
CA ASN A 267 -31.00 -4.76 23.45
C ASN A 267 -32.17 -5.72 23.25
N ALA A 268 -32.96 -5.52 22.18
CA ALA A 268 -34.09 -6.39 21.86
C ALA A 268 -33.61 -7.79 21.39
N VAL A 269 -32.54 -7.87 20.60
CA VAL A 269 -31.91 -9.14 20.18
C VAL A 269 -31.34 -9.87 21.38
N ASP A 270 -30.64 -9.17 22.28
CA ASP A 270 -30.08 -9.76 23.50
C ASP A 270 -31.20 -10.29 24.42
N ALA A 271 -32.33 -9.60 24.52
CA ALA A 271 -33.50 -10.08 25.25
C ALA A 271 -34.10 -11.35 24.62
N ALA A 272 -34.21 -11.43 23.30
CA ALA A 272 -34.67 -12.63 22.60
C ALA A 272 -33.71 -13.81 22.83
N LYS A 273 -32.39 -13.56 22.80
CA LYS A 273 -31.36 -14.56 23.09
C LYS A 273 -31.44 -15.07 24.52
N ALA A 274 -31.68 -14.18 25.49
CA ALA A 274 -31.88 -14.58 26.89
C ALA A 274 -33.07 -15.52 27.07
N LYS A 275 -34.20 -15.29 26.38
CA LYS A 275 -35.36 -16.18 26.36
C LYS A 275 -35.00 -17.57 25.81
N VAL A 276 -34.19 -17.63 24.74
CA VAL A 276 -33.72 -18.93 24.20
C VAL A 276 -32.82 -19.64 25.18
N VAL A 277 -31.90 -18.95 25.83
CA VAL A 277 -31.04 -19.56 26.87
C VAL A 277 -31.90 -20.13 28.01
N GLU A 278 -32.90 -19.43 28.49
CA GLU A 278 -33.80 -19.89 29.54
C GLU A 278 -34.58 -21.12 29.10
N ALA A 279 -35.20 -21.07 27.93
CA ALA A 279 -36.10 -22.14 27.42
C ALA A 279 -35.35 -23.40 26.97
N VAL A 280 -34.11 -23.27 26.51
CA VAL A 280 -33.38 -24.37 25.85
C VAL A 280 -32.22 -24.90 26.71
N ILE A 281 -31.52 -24.02 27.41
CA ILE A 281 -30.37 -24.40 28.24
C ILE A 281 -30.80 -24.60 29.70
N THR A 282 -31.31 -23.56 30.34
CA THR A 282 -31.65 -23.57 31.76
C THR A 282 -32.75 -24.61 32.06
N ALA A 283 -33.78 -24.68 31.25
CA ALA A 283 -34.88 -25.64 31.41
C ALA A 283 -34.49 -27.10 31.17
N ALA A 284 -33.41 -27.37 30.42
CA ALA A 284 -32.94 -28.73 30.12
C ALA A 284 -31.99 -29.29 31.20
N GLY A 285 -31.44 -28.45 32.07
CA GLY A 285 -30.54 -28.88 33.15
C GLY A 285 -29.33 -29.67 32.64
N ASP A 286 -29.10 -30.88 33.17
CA ASP A 286 -27.96 -31.73 32.79
C ASP A 286 -28.02 -32.25 31.34
N ALA A 287 -29.17 -32.17 30.67
CA ALA A 287 -29.36 -32.56 29.29
C ALA A 287 -29.24 -31.37 28.32
N ALA A 288 -28.76 -30.21 28.79
CA ALA A 288 -28.66 -28.99 27.98
C ALA A 288 -27.70 -29.14 26.81
N PRO A 289 -28.07 -28.65 25.63
CA PRO A 289 -27.16 -28.56 24.51
C PRO A 289 -26.03 -27.54 24.80
N ALA A 290 -24.89 -27.73 24.17
CA ALA A 290 -23.78 -26.79 24.31
C ALA A 290 -24.20 -25.35 23.93
N GLY A 291 -23.86 -24.37 24.76
CA GLY A 291 -24.21 -22.98 24.54
C GLY A 291 -23.67 -22.39 23.22
N THR A 292 -22.55 -22.91 22.76
CA THR A 292 -21.97 -22.57 21.44
C THR A 292 -22.88 -23.00 20.28
N VAL A 293 -23.45 -24.22 20.35
CA VAL A 293 -24.39 -24.72 19.33
C VAL A 293 -25.68 -23.91 19.33
N VAL A 294 -26.22 -23.58 20.51
CA VAL A 294 -27.41 -22.72 20.63
C VAL A 294 -27.13 -21.33 20.02
N GLY A 295 -25.95 -20.77 20.29
CA GLY A 295 -25.55 -19.48 19.72
C GLY A 295 -25.43 -19.49 18.20
N GLU A 296 -24.88 -20.56 17.62
CA GLU A 296 -24.79 -20.72 16.15
C GLU A 296 -26.16 -20.84 15.50
N LEU A 297 -27.05 -21.64 16.07
CA LEU A 297 -28.41 -21.79 15.56
C LEU A 297 -29.25 -20.54 15.73
N PHE A 298 -29.03 -19.77 16.78
CA PHE A 298 -29.65 -18.45 16.96
C PHE A 298 -29.21 -17.47 15.89
N LYS A 299 -27.92 -17.40 15.60
CA LYS A 299 -27.38 -16.56 14.50
C LYS A 299 -27.91 -16.99 13.12
N LYS A 300 -28.09 -18.30 12.90
CA LYS A 300 -28.73 -18.80 11.68
C LYS A 300 -30.15 -18.27 11.54
N LEU A 301 -30.94 -18.26 12.62
CA LEU A 301 -32.29 -17.73 12.63
C LEU A 301 -32.31 -16.21 12.38
N GLU A 302 -31.38 -15.45 12.98
CA GLU A 302 -31.20 -14.02 12.70
C GLU A 302 -30.96 -13.78 11.21
N ALA A 303 -30.02 -14.54 10.61
CA ALA A 303 -29.70 -14.42 9.19
C ALA A 303 -30.94 -14.70 8.30
N GLU A 304 -31.70 -15.77 8.56
CA GLU A 304 -32.90 -16.08 7.80
C GLU A 304 -33.93 -14.93 7.86
N ILE A 305 -34.16 -14.35 9.04
CA ILE A 305 -35.13 -13.27 9.24
C ILE A 305 -34.68 -11.99 8.53
N VAL A 306 -33.43 -11.58 8.72
CA VAL A 306 -32.92 -10.33 8.16
C VAL A 306 -32.81 -10.41 6.65
N ARG A 307 -32.23 -11.48 6.12
CA ARG A 307 -32.06 -11.70 4.69
C ARG A 307 -33.41 -11.78 3.96
N GLY A 308 -34.35 -12.55 4.52
CA GLY A 308 -35.70 -12.66 3.99
C GLY A 308 -36.42 -11.32 3.95
N ALA A 309 -36.38 -10.54 5.02
CA ALA A 309 -37.00 -9.21 5.09
C ALA A 309 -36.42 -8.24 4.05
N ILE A 310 -35.08 -8.21 3.88
CA ILE A 310 -34.44 -7.32 2.88
C ILE A 310 -34.86 -7.72 1.46
N ILE A 311 -34.87 -9.01 1.12
CA ILE A 311 -35.26 -9.50 -0.21
C ILE A 311 -36.73 -9.20 -0.50
N GLU A 312 -37.63 -9.33 0.50
CA GLU A 312 -39.06 -9.16 0.32
C GLU A 312 -39.47 -7.69 0.29
N THR A 313 -38.87 -6.85 1.12
CA THR A 313 -39.33 -5.46 1.32
C THR A 313 -38.42 -4.43 0.66
N GLY A 314 -37.17 -4.75 0.33
CA GLY A 314 -36.19 -3.78 -0.11
C GLY A 314 -35.76 -2.78 0.99
N THR A 315 -36.15 -3.04 2.25
CA THR A 315 -35.82 -2.18 3.40
C THR A 315 -34.77 -2.85 4.28
N ARG A 316 -33.72 -2.11 4.62
CA ARG A 316 -32.60 -2.57 5.41
C ARG A 316 -32.85 -2.41 6.91
N ILE A 317 -31.95 -2.99 7.74
CA ILE A 317 -32.10 -3.00 9.20
C ILE A 317 -32.07 -1.62 9.86
N ASP A 318 -31.49 -0.62 9.19
CA ASP A 318 -31.48 0.77 9.64
C ASP A 318 -32.56 1.64 8.96
N GLY A 319 -33.44 1.04 8.18
CA GLY A 319 -34.57 1.70 7.51
C GLY A 319 -34.25 2.29 6.14
N ARG A 320 -32.98 2.22 5.67
CA ARG A 320 -32.61 2.66 4.33
C ARG A 320 -33.16 1.71 3.25
N ASP A 321 -33.24 2.21 2.04
CA ASP A 321 -33.35 1.38 0.84
C ASP A 321 -32.00 0.72 0.48
N LEU A 322 -31.97 0.00 -0.64
CA LEU A 322 -30.79 -0.77 -1.03
C LEU A 322 -29.61 0.11 -1.50
N SER A 323 -29.86 1.32 -1.98
CA SER A 323 -28.88 2.17 -2.65
C SER A 323 -28.43 3.40 -1.85
N THR A 324 -29.18 3.79 -0.82
CA THR A 324 -28.88 4.99 -0.03
C THR A 324 -27.61 4.82 0.81
N VAL A 325 -26.68 5.76 0.66
CA VAL A 325 -25.48 5.92 1.49
C VAL A 325 -25.84 6.66 2.77
N ARG A 326 -25.27 6.27 3.90
CA ARG A 326 -25.45 6.97 5.18
C ARG A 326 -24.99 8.43 5.11
N PRO A 327 -25.53 9.33 5.95
CA PRO A 327 -25.07 10.72 6.01
C PRO A 327 -23.56 10.83 6.21
N ILE A 328 -22.95 11.76 5.47
CA ILE A 328 -21.50 12.00 5.52
C ILE A 328 -21.24 13.41 6.05
N VAL A 329 -20.28 13.51 6.98
CA VAL A 329 -19.69 14.77 7.43
C VAL A 329 -18.19 14.67 7.28
N SER A 330 -17.61 15.64 6.59
CA SER A 330 -16.15 15.72 6.40
C SER A 330 -15.64 17.04 6.93
N GLU A 331 -14.52 16.99 7.68
CA GLU A 331 -13.83 18.15 8.21
C GLU A 331 -12.35 18.04 7.86
N VAL A 332 -11.71 19.14 7.52
CA VAL A 332 -10.28 19.20 7.20
C VAL A 332 -9.57 20.23 8.07
N GLY A 333 -8.24 20.08 8.26
CA GLY A 333 -7.45 21.02 9.06
C GLY A 333 -7.75 20.98 10.55
N ILE A 334 -8.23 19.86 11.08
CA ILE A 334 -8.68 19.76 12.47
C ILE A 334 -7.53 19.63 13.49
N LEU A 335 -6.34 19.28 13.06
CA LEU A 335 -5.14 19.16 13.89
C LEU A 335 -4.17 20.29 13.58
N PRO A 336 -3.98 21.27 14.50
CA PRO A 336 -3.30 22.54 14.19
C PRO A 336 -1.82 22.40 13.85
N ARG A 337 -1.17 21.32 14.25
CA ARG A 337 0.27 21.09 13.98
C ARG A 337 0.53 20.01 12.92
N ALA A 338 -0.50 19.29 12.46
CA ALA A 338 -0.37 18.33 11.39
C ALA A 338 -0.17 19.04 10.04
N HIS A 339 0.50 18.39 9.11
CA HIS A 339 0.70 18.95 7.76
C HIS A 339 -0.59 18.94 6.96
N GLY A 340 -1.43 17.92 7.15
CA GLY A 340 -2.80 17.82 6.69
C GLY A 340 -3.57 16.84 7.56
N SER A 341 -4.85 17.10 7.78
CA SER A 341 -5.70 16.24 8.61
C SER A 341 -7.14 16.29 8.16
N ALA A 342 -7.84 15.18 8.31
CA ALA A 342 -9.26 15.06 8.01
C ALA A 342 -9.96 14.18 9.03
N LEU A 343 -11.19 14.54 9.37
CA LEU A 343 -12.12 13.70 10.08
C LEU A 343 -13.26 13.36 9.11
N PHE A 344 -13.30 12.11 8.68
CA PHE A 344 -14.35 11.61 7.81
C PHE A 344 -15.33 10.77 8.62
N THR A 345 -16.59 11.15 8.60
CA THR A 345 -17.67 10.46 9.31
C THR A 345 -18.74 10.05 8.33
N ARG A 346 -19.11 8.77 8.31
CA ARG A 346 -20.20 8.20 7.52
C ARG A 346 -21.10 7.39 8.45
N GLY A 347 -22.23 7.96 8.84
CA GLY A 347 -23.07 7.39 9.88
C GLY A 347 -22.28 7.14 11.17
N GLU A 348 -22.21 5.88 11.58
CA GLU A 348 -21.49 5.42 12.78
C GLU A 348 -20.10 4.83 12.44
N THR A 349 -19.46 5.33 11.39
CA THR A 349 -18.07 4.98 11.03
C THR A 349 -17.28 6.26 10.85
N GLN A 350 -16.18 6.39 11.60
CA GLN A 350 -15.38 7.61 11.63
C GLN A 350 -13.89 7.28 11.59
N GLY A 351 -13.16 8.00 10.73
CA GLY A 351 -11.71 7.92 10.62
C GLY A 351 -11.07 9.28 10.75
N LEU A 352 -10.14 9.40 11.70
CA LEU A 352 -9.22 10.52 11.83
C LEU A 352 -7.98 10.20 11.02
N VAL A 353 -7.79 10.92 9.91
CA VAL A 353 -6.69 10.66 8.98
C VAL A 353 -5.73 11.83 8.95
N VAL A 354 -4.45 11.53 9.09
CA VAL A 354 -3.38 12.53 9.20
C VAL A 354 -2.31 12.28 8.15
N ALA A 355 -2.02 13.31 7.36
CA ALA A 355 -0.95 13.30 6.37
C ALA A 355 0.28 14.05 6.89
N THR A 356 1.44 13.44 6.74
CA THR A 356 2.74 14.01 7.08
C THR A 356 3.63 14.03 5.84
N LEU A 357 4.20 15.18 5.54
CA LEU A 357 5.17 15.38 4.47
C LEU A 357 6.58 15.25 5.04
N GLY A 358 7.39 14.41 4.44
CA GLY A 358 8.78 14.19 4.79
C GLY A 358 9.71 14.46 3.60
N THR A 359 10.98 14.18 3.78
CA THR A 359 12.03 14.33 2.77
C THR A 359 12.45 12.97 2.21
N GLY A 360 13.37 12.93 1.26
CA GLY A 360 13.92 11.68 0.71
C GLY A 360 14.62 10.79 1.75
N GLU A 361 15.06 11.35 2.89
CA GLU A 361 15.64 10.59 4.00
C GLU A 361 14.58 9.77 4.76
N ASP A 362 13.33 10.22 4.71
CA ASP A 362 12.20 9.59 5.41
C ASP A 362 11.56 8.46 4.59
N GLU A 363 12.07 8.17 3.37
CA GLU A 363 11.58 7.09 2.52
C GLU A 363 11.77 5.73 3.20
N GLN A 364 10.75 4.88 3.10
CA GLN A 364 10.82 3.53 3.61
C GLN A 364 11.74 2.68 2.74
N PHE A 365 12.77 2.07 3.34
CA PHE A 365 13.59 1.08 2.68
C PHE A 365 12.88 -0.27 2.68
N VAL A 366 12.65 -0.83 1.49
CA VAL A 366 12.02 -2.14 1.31
C VAL A 366 13.02 -3.10 0.70
N ASP A 367 13.32 -4.17 1.43
CA ASP A 367 14.18 -5.27 0.97
C ASP A 367 13.27 -6.41 0.49
N ALA A 368 12.91 -6.39 -0.78
CA ALA A 368 12.08 -7.41 -1.41
C ALA A 368 12.92 -8.51 -2.05
N LEU A 369 12.27 -9.62 -2.39
CA LEU A 369 12.96 -10.74 -3.04
C LEU A 369 13.55 -10.33 -4.39
N GLU A 370 12.83 -9.53 -5.16
CA GLU A 370 13.21 -9.01 -6.47
C GLU A 370 14.32 -7.95 -6.40
N GLY A 371 14.44 -7.26 -5.28
CA GLY A 371 15.43 -6.20 -5.10
C GLY A 371 15.08 -5.27 -3.96
N THR A 372 15.97 -4.30 -3.73
CA THR A 372 15.73 -3.25 -2.74
C THR A 372 15.24 -1.99 -3.43
N TYR A 373 14.24 -1.36 -2.85
CA TYR A 373 13.74 -0.08 -3.33
C TYR A 373 13.32 0.82 -2.18
N LYS A 374 13.11 2.09 -2.46
CA LYS A 374 12.61 3.08 -1.51
C LYS A 374 11.18 3.45 -1.85
N ALA A 375 10.28 3.32 -0.88
CA ALA A 375 8.90 3.74 -1.01
C ALA A 375 8.73 5.17 -0.45
N HIS A 376 8.16 6.05 -1.27
CA HIS A 376 7.92 7.46 -0.92
C HIS A 376 6.49 7.71 -0.41
N PHE A 377 5.61 6.72 -0.49
CA PHE A 377 4.26 6.78 0.04
C PHE A 377 4.00 5.62 0.99
N MET A 378 3.58 5.94 2.19
CA MET A 378 3.23 5.00 3.26
C MET A 378 1.83 5.31 3.78
N LEU A 379 1.00 4.29 3.96
CA LEU A 379 -0.32 4.40 4.58
C LEU A 379 -0.47 3.35 5.66
N HIS A 380 -0.70 3.81 6.89
CA HIS A 380 -0.88 2.97 8.06
C HIS A 380 -2.30 3.11 8.61
N TYR A 381 -2.92 1.98 8.88
CA TYR A 381 -4.27 1.87 9.38
C TYR A 381 -4.27 1.27 10.79
N ASN A 382 -4.92 1.94 11.72
CA ASN A 382 -5.06 1.51 13.11
C ASN A 382 -6.53 1.34 13.46
N PHE A 383 -6.84 0.22 14.10
CA PHE A 383 -8.19 -0.13 14.55
C PHE A 383 -8.18 -0.42 16.06
N PRO A 384 -8.18 0.61 16.91
CA PRO A 384 -8.17 0.42 18.36
C PRO A 384 -9.51 -0.13 18.86
N PRO A 385 -9.51 -0.91 19.95
CA PRO A 385 -10.72 -1.58 20.46
C PRO A 385 -11.87 -0.63 20.81
N TYR A 386 -11.56 0.59 21.23
CA TYR A 386 -12.59 1.59 21.56
C TYR A 386 -13.46 1.99 20.35
N SER A 387 -12.97 1.78 19.12
CA SER A 387 -13.73 2.08 17.90
C SER A 387 -15.03 1.28 17.77
N VAL A 388 -15.10 0.15 18.45
CA VAL A 388 -16.30 -0.69 18.54
C VAL A 388 -16.86 -0.77 19.98
N GLY A 389 -16.37 0.09 20.88
CA GLY A 389 -16.82 0.15 22.27
C GLY A 389 -16.32 -1.00 23.14
N GLU A 390 -15.22 -1.63 22.79
CA GLU A 390 -14.63 -2.77 23.49
C GLU A 390 -13.31 -2.42 24.17
N THR A 391 -12.96 -3.24 25.16
CA THR A 391 -11.60 -3.29 25.71
C THR A 391 -10.80 -4.36 25.00
N GLY A 392 -9.51 -4.13 24.74
CA GLY A 392 -8.67 -5.08 24.05
C GLY A 392 -7.19 -4.83 24.25
N ARG A 393 -6.38 -5.78 23.79
CA ARG A 393 -4.92 -5.65 23.84
C ARG A 393 -4.44 -4.66 22.78
N MET A 394 -3.67 -3.67 23.23
CA MET A 394 -2.91 -2.80 22.31
C MET A 394 -1.57 -3.46 22.00
N GLY A 395 -1.22 -3.52 20.72
CA GLY A 395 0.01 -4.16 20.26
C GLY A 395 0.39 -3.75 18.85
N SER A 396 1.23 -4.54 18.20
CA SER A 396 1.56 -4.34 16.78
C SER A 396 0.34 -4.60 15.90
N PRO A 397 0.22 -3.92 14.74
CA PRO A 397 -0.87 -4.15 13.80
C PRO A 397 -1.01 -5.62 13.42
N GLY A 398 -2.24 -6.11 13.44
CA GLY A 398 -2.57 -7.46 13.00
C GLY A 398 -2.65 -7.57 11.47
N ARG A 399 -2.78 -8.80 10.97
CA ARG A 399 -2.91 -9.08 9.53
C ARG A 399 -4.07 -8.32 8.86
N ARG A 400 -5.19 -8.15 9.60
CA ARG A 400 -6.37 -7.41 9.10
C ARG A 400 -6.07 -5.93 8.92
N GLU A 401 -5.40 -5.32 9.89
CA GLU A 401 -5.02 -3.90 9.83
C GLU A 401 -4.05 -3.63 8.69
N ILE A 402 -3.05 -4.50 8.49
CA ILE A 402 -2.13 -4.43 7.36
C ILE A 402 -2.89 -4.53 6.03
N GLY A 403 -3.85 -5.46 5.92
CA GLY A 403 -4.67 -5.62 4.72
C GLY A 403 -5.54 -4.41 4.41
N HIS A 404 -6.17 -3.81 5.42
CA HIS A 404 -7.00 -2.60 5.27
C HIS A 404 -6.15 -1.38 4.89
N GLY A 405 -4.98 -1.23 5.50
CA GLY A 405 -4.03 -0.18 5.13
C GLY A 405 -3.57 -0.30 3.67
N LYS A 406 -3.25 -1.52 3.21
CA LYS A 406 -2.84 -1.75 1.83
C LYS A 406 -3.95 -1.52 0.82
N LEU A 407 -5.18 -1.88 1.15
CA LEU A 407 -6.35 -1.59 0.31
C LEU A 407 -6.51 -0.07 0.10
N ALA A 408 -6.43 0.72 1.16
CA ALA A 408 -6.49 2.17 1.08
C ALA A 408 -5.26 2.76 0.34
N TRP A 409 -4.08 2.20 0.55
CA TRP A 409 -2.87 2.57 -0.18
C TRP A 409 -3.04 2.38 -1.70
N ARG A 410 -3.54 1.22 -2.14
CA ARG A 410 -3.81 0.92 -3.57
C ARG A 410 -4.85 1.87 -4.17
N ALA A 411 -5.85 2.25 -3.39
CA ALA A 411 -6.88 3.17 -3.86
C ALA A 411 -6.32 4.57 -4.17
N ILE A 412 -5.35 5.03 -3.40
CA ILE A 412 -4.80 6.40 -3.47
C ILE A 412 -3.56 6.48 -4.37
N ASN A 413 -2.70 5.46 -4.34
CA ASN A 413 -1.40 5.46 -5.00
C ASN A 413 -1.44 5.90 -6.49
N PRO A 414 -2.39 5.45 -7.33
CA PRO A 414 -2.46 5.86 -8.73
C PRO A 414 -2.74 7.36 -8.94
N MET A 415 -3.30 8.01 -7.93
CA MET A 415 -3.69 9.43 -7.98
C MET A 415 -2.64 10.37 -7.42
N LEU A 416 -1.54 9.86 -6.87
CA LEU A 416 -0.46 10.68 -6.37
C LEU A 416 0.29 11.38 -7.52
N PRO A 417 0.83 12.59 -7.28
CA PRO A 417 1.71 13.25 -8.22
C PRO A 417 3.01 12.46 -8.40
N ALA A 418 3.66 12.62 -9.53
CA ALA A 418 4.97 12.04 -9.77
C ALA A 418 6.02 12.66 -8.81
N LYS A 419 7.00 11.87 -8.38
CA LYS A 419 8.02 12.28 -7.40
C LYS A 419 8.81 13.53 -7.84
N HIS A 420 8.99 13.73 -9.15
CA HIS A 420 9.68 14.92 -9.66
C HIS A 420 8.80 16.18 -9.63
N GLU A 421 7.47 16.03 -9.64
CA GLU A 421 6.51 17.13 -9.53
C GLU A 421 6.28 17.52 -8.07
N PHE A 422 6.26 16.53 -7.18
CA PHE A 422 6.06 16.73 -5.75
C PHE A 422 7.06 15.87 -4.94
N PRO A 423 8.26 16.39 -4.66
CA PRO A 423 9.42 15.62 -4.18
C PRO A 423 9.37 15.27 -2.68
N TYR A 424 8.19 15.05 -2.14
CA TYR A 424 7.99 14.71 -0.74
C TYR A 424 7.80 13.20 -0.53
N THR A 425 8.24 12.74 0.61
CA THR A 425 7.82 11.46 1.16
C THR A 425 6.51 11.68 1.90
N LEU A 426 5.51 10.86 1.59
CA LEU A 426 4.17 10.97 2.14
C LEU A 426 3.93 9.84 3.15
N ARG A 427 3.57 10.18 4.37
CA ARG A 427 3.08 9.22 5.34
C ARG A 427 1.68 9.59 5.79
N VAL A 428 0.73 8.70 5.57
CA VAL A 428 -0.64 8.83 6.04
C VAL A 428 -0.90 7.83 7.16
N VAL A 429 -1.53 8.29 8.22
CA VAL A 429 -2.00 7.43 9.33
C VAL A 429 -3.50 7.62 9.48
N SER A 430 -4.24 6.53 9.43
CA SER A 430 -5.67 6.50 9.68
C SER A 430 -5.96 5.86 11.03
N GLU A 431 -6.50 6.64 11.95
CA GLU A 431 -7.00 6.19 13.25
C GLU A 431 -8.51 6.01 13.16
N ILE A 432 -8.99 4.79 13.26
CA ILE A 432 -10.43 4.52 13.28
C ILE A 432 -10.98 4.81 14.68
N THR A 433 -11.81 5.84 14.78
CA THR A 433 -12.36 6.30 16.04
C THR A 433 -13.73 5.71 16.34
N GLU A 434 -14.48 5.32 15.30
CA GLU A 434 -15.77 4.63 15.40
C GLU A 434 -15.98 3.72 14.19
N SER A 435 -16.58 2.53 14.39
CA SER A 435 -16.79 1.58 13.29
C SER A 435 -18.11 0.83 13.37
N ASN A 436 -18.91 1.00 12.32
CA ASN A 436 -20.09 0.18 11.99
C ASN A 436 -20.20 0.03 10.48
N GLY A 437 -19.38 -0.82 9.89
CA GLY A 437 -19.29 -1.05 8.44
C GLY A 437 -18.19 -0.23 7.75
N SER A 438 -17.33 -0.93 7.07
CA SER A 438 -16.23 -0.48 6.20
C SER A 438 -15.42 0.73 6.64
N SER A 439 -14.65 0.54 7.71
CA SER A 439 -13.65 1.52 8.15
C SER A 439 -12.50 1.71 7.13
N SER A 440 -12.19 0.70 6.31
CA SER A 440 -11.21 0.83 5.23
C SER A 440 -11.62 1.84 4.16
N MET A 441 -12.91 1.89 3.81
CA MET A 441 -13.41 2.87 2.85
C MET A 441 -13.51 4.27 3.45
N ALA A 442 -13.78 4.38 4.75
CA ALA A 442 -13.64 5.65 5.48
C ALA A 442 -12.18 6.13 5.47
N THR A 443 -11.21 5.21 5.58
CA THR A 443 -9.78 5.52 5.44
C THR A 443 -9.43 6.05 4.05
N VAL A 444 -9.97 5.45 2.98
CA VAL A 444 -9.78 5.95 1.60
C VAL A 444 -10.26 7.39 1.47
N CYS A 445 -11.49 7.67 1.87
CA CYS A 445 -12.08 9.01 1.80
C CYS A 445 -11.29 10.02 2.65
N GLY A 446 -10.99 9.67 3.89
CA GLY A 446 -10.21 10.51 4.80
C GLY A 446 -8.78 10.76 4.32
N THR A 447 -8.15 9.77 3.67
CA THR A 447 -6.81 9.92 3.09
C THR A 447 -6.82 10.92 1.93
N SER A 448 -7.80 10.81 1.02
CA SER A 448 -7.97 11.78 -0.06
C SER A 448 -8.10 13.20 0.48
N LEU A 449 -8.95 13.41 1.48
CA LEU A 449 -9.17 14.70 2.13
C LEU A 449 -7.91 15.22 2.85
N ALA A 450 -7.22 14.36 3.62
CA ALA A 450 -6.04 14.75 4.39
C ALA A 450 -4.86 15.12 3.48
N LEU A 451 -4.67 14.42 2.37
CA LEU A 451 -3.64 14.74 1.38
C LEU A 451 -3.95 16.07 0.68
N MET A 452 -5.20 16.32 0.32
CA MET A 452 -5.63 17.60 -0.26
C MET A 452 -5.45 18.75 0.75
N ASP A 453 -5.76 18.54 2.03
CA ASP A 453 -5.54 19.50 3.10
C ASP A 453 -4.03 19.79 3.33
N ALA A 454 -3.18 18.78 3.13
CA ALA A 454 -1.73 18.93 3.18
C ALA A 454 -1.12 19.67 1.96
N GLY A 455 -1.91 19.97 0.93
CA GLY A 455 -1.44 20.59 -0.30
C GLY A 455 -0.79 19.61 -1.29
N VAL A 456 -1.06 18.31 -1.15
CA VAL A 456 -0.60 17.31 -2.13
C VAL A 456 -1.48 17.39 -3.39
N PRO A 457 -0.92 17.68 -4.56
CA PRO A 457 -1.69 17.84 -5.78
C PRO A 457 -2.11 16.47 -6.36
N LEU A 458 -3.13 15.85 -5.73
CA LEU A 458 -3.73 14.63 -6.28
C LEU A 458 -4.27 14.88 -7.68
N LYS A 459 -4.14 13.91 -8.59
CA LYS A 459 -4.70 13.99 -9.94
C LYS A 459 -6.22 14.16 -9.90
N SER A 460 -6.88 13.47 -8.97
CA SER A 460 -8.31 13.57 -8.69
C SER A 460 -8.60 13.12 -7.26
N PRO A 461 -9.67 13.61 -6.61
CA PRO A 461 -10.14 13.09 -5.35
C PRO A 461 -10.58 11.62 -5.49
N VAL A 462 -10.38 10.83 -4.43
CA VAL A 462 -10.74 9.42 -4.38
C VAL A 462 -11.75 9.19 -3.27
N ALA A 463 -12.83 8.49 -3.59
CA ALA A 463 -13.78 7.98 -2.61
C ALA A 463 -13.83 6.45 -2.63
N GLY A 464 -14.28 5.87 -1.55
CA GLY A 464 -14.48 4.43 -1.43
C GLY A 464 -15.83 4.08 -0.84
N ILE A 465 -16.42 2.99 -1.32
CA ILE A 465 -17.71 2.48 -0.86
C ILE A 465 -17.60 0.96 -0.64
N ALA A 466 -18.27 0.47 0.40
CA ALA A 466 -18.46 -0.96 0.63
C ALA A 466 -19.86 -1.37 0.25
N MET A 467 -19.93 -2.39 -0.58
CA MET A 467 -21.15 -2.99 -1.09
C MET A 467 -21.35 -4.36 -0.48
N GLY A 468 -22.59 -4.80 -0.38
CA GLY A 468 -22.93 -6.16 0.02
C GLY A 468 -23.92 -6.80 -0.96
N LEU A 469 -24.05 -8.10 -0.88
CA LEU A 469 -25.02 -8.86 -1.65
C LEU A 469 -25.75 -9.82 -0.74
N ILE A 470 -27.06 -9.90 -0.92
CA ILE A 470 -27.91 -10.97 -0.38
C ILE A 470 -28.55 -11.70 -1.55
N LYS A 471 -28.37 -13.01 -1.62
CA LYS A 471 -28.93 -13.88 -2.68
C LYS A 471 -29.71 -15.02 -2.04
N GLU A 472 -30.98 -15.16 -2.42
CA GLU A 472 -31.86 -16.23 -1.98
C GLU A 472 -32.53 -16.88 -3.22
N GLY A 473 -32.04 -18.04 -3.61
CA GLY A 473 -32.41 -18.67 -4.88
C GLY A 473 -32.06 -17.78 -6.06
N ASP A 474 -33.06 -17.43 -6.86
CA ASP A 474 -32.90 -16.57 -8.05
C ASP A 474 -33.03 -15.07 -7.73
N LYS A 475 -33.43 -14.72 -6.50
CA LYS A 475 -33.56 -13.33 -6.06
C LYS A 475 -32.28 -12.84 -5.43
N PHE A 476 -31.93 -11.59 -5.70
CA PHE A 476 -30.79 -10.95 -5.08
C PHE A 476 -31.05 -9.47 -4.78
N ALA A 477 -30.32 -8.94 -3.82
CA ALA A 477 -30.31 -7.52 -3.47
C ALA A 477 -28.87 -7.07 -3.27
N VAL A 478 -28.49 -6.01 -3.98
CA VAL A 478 -27.19 -5.33 -3.81
C VAL A 478 -27.37 -4.17 -2.86
N LEU A 479 -26.54 -4.11 -1.80
CA LEU A 479 -26.61 -3.12 -0.74
C LEU A 479 -25.46 -2.14 -0.86
N SER A 480 -25.74 -0.83 -0.92
CA SER A 480 -24.73 0.22 -0.90
C SER A 480 -24.40 0.63 0.54
N ASP A 481 -23.13 0.88 0.84
CA ASP A 481 -22.67 1.32 2.15
C ASP A 481 -23.19 0.42 3.29
N ILE A 482 -22.70 -0.81 3.32
CA ILE A 482 -23.13 -1.85 4.26
C ILE A 482 -22.72 -1.55 5.71
N LEU A 483 -23.61 -1.95 6.62
CA LEU A 483 -23.34 -2.00 8.06
C LEU A 483 -22.52 -3.25 8.42
N GLY A 484 -21.93 -3.26 9.61
CA GLY A 484 -21.21 -4.43 10.11
C GLY A 484 -22.07 -5.69 10.20
N ASP A 485 -23.33 -5.55 10.60
CA ASP A 485 -24.28 -6.67 10.66
C ASP A 485 -24.60 -7.20 9.25
N GLU A 486 -24.73 -6.33 8.27
CA GLU A 486 -24.98 -6.70 6.86
C GLU A 486 -23.77 -7.37 6.19
N ASP A 487 -22.54 -7.01 6.56
CA ASP A 487 -21.34 -7.69 6.13
C ASP A 487 -21.31 -9.16 6.64
N HIS A 488 -21.67 -9.37 7.91
CA HIS A 488 -21.72 -10.71 8.48
C HIS A 488 -22.83 -11.59 7.87
N LEU A 489 -23.97 -11.01 7.54
CA LEU A 489 -25.14 -11.72 7.02
C LEU A 489 -25.14 -11.85 5.49
N GLY A 490 -24.30 -11.07 4.80
CA GLY A 490 -24.24 -11.02 3.35
C GLY A 490 -23.43 -12.15 2.72
N ASP A 491 -23.68 -12.37 1.45
CA ASP A 491 -23.03 -13.39 0.63
C ASP A 491 -21.79 -12.88 -0.11
N MET A 492 -21.65 -11.57 -0.22
CA MET A 492 -20.52 -10.89 -0.82
C MET A 492 -20.23 -9.60 -0.05
N ASP A 493 -18.98 -9.36 0.25
CA ASP A 493 -18.43 -8.09 0.69
C ASP A 493 -17.51 -7.57 -0.40
N PHE A 494 -17.87 -6.41 -0.97
CA PHE A 494 -17.04 -5.88 -2.00
C PHE A 494 -16.84 -4.37 -1.86
N LYS A 495 -15.58 -3.95 -2.03
CA LYS A 495 -15.13 -2.58 -1.83
C LYS A 495 -14.63 -2.02 -3.13
N VAL A 496 -15.16 -0.86 -3.50
CA VAL A 496 -14.77 -0.13 -4.71
C VAL A 496 -14.28 1.25 -4.30
N ALA A 497 -13.07 1.57 -4.72
CA ALA A 497 -12.52 2.91 -4.59
C ALA A 497 -12.14 3.47 -5.96
N GLY A 498 -12.27 4.78 -6.12
CA GLY A 498 -11.92 5.44 -7.36
C GLY A 498 -12.29 6.92 -7.36
N THR A 499 -12.08 7.53 -8.52
CA THR A 499 -12.42 8.91 -8.82
C THR A 499 -13.80 9.00 -9.48
N ALA A 500 -14.17 10.15 -9.98
CA ALA A 500 -15.37 10.29 -10.79
C ALA A 500 -15.27 9.56 -12.15
N GLU A 501 -14.04 9.39 -12.66
CA GLU A 501 -13.78 8.85 -13.99
C GLU A 501 -13.61 7.32 -14.00
N GLY A 502 -13.06 6.73 -12.94
CA GLY A 502 -12.81 5.29 -12.93
C GLY A 502 -12.36 4.74 -11.58
N ILE A 503 -12.17 3.42 -11.56
CA ILE A 503 -11.79 2.64 -10.39
C ILE A 503 -10.26 2.69 -10.22
N THR A 504 -9.82 2.88 -8.97
CA THR A 504 -8.40 2.77 -8.57
C THR A 504 -8.11 1.53 -7.73
N SER A 505 -9.13 0.98 -7.07
CA SER A 505 -9.00 -0.29 -6.34
C SER A 505 -10.34 -1.00 -6.23
N LEU A 506 -10.31 -2.31 -6.38
CA LEU A 506 -11.45 -3.21 -6.22
C LEU A 506 -11.03 -4.40 -5.38
N GLN A 507 -11.80 -4.71 -4.35
CA GLN A 507 -11.63 -5.91 -3.53
C GLN A 507 -12.98 -6.60 -3.37
N MET A 508 -13.07 -7.88 -3.71
CA MET A 508 -14.25 -8.73 -3.52
C MET A 508 -13.91 -9.94 -2.66
N ASP A 509 -14.81 -10.26 -1.75
CA ASP A 509 -14.85 -11.53 -1.01
C ASP A 509 -16.24 -12.12 -1.17
N ILE A 510 -16.33 -13.25 -1.86
CA ILE A 510 -17.59 -13.92 -2.17
C ILE A 510 -17.65 -15.20 -1.34
N LYS A 511 -18.75 -15.40 -0.62
CA LYS A 511 -18.93 -16.47 0.35
C LYS A 511 -19.80 -17.61 -0.16
N ILE A 512 -20.39 -17.44 -1.34
CA ILE A 512 -21.28 -18.41 -1.98
C ILE A 512 -20.92 -18.64 -3.44
N ASP A 513 -21.34 -19.75 -3.99
CA ASP A 513 -21.29 -20.04 -5.42
C ASP A 513 -22.42 -19.33 -6.18
N GLY A 514 -22.26 -19.18 -7.50
CA GLY A 514 -23.33 -18.70 -8.36
C GLY A 514 -23.52 -17.18 -8.40
N ILE A 515 -22.47 -16.39 -8.10
CA ILE A 515 -22.43 -14.97 -8.44
C ILE A 515 -22.14 -14.86 -9.93
N THR A 516 -23.11 -14.37 -10.69
CA THR A 516 -23.01 -14.23 -12.15
C THR A 516 -22.35 -12.93 -12.55
N GLU A 517 -21.87 -12.86 -13.79
CA GLU A 517 -21.35 -11.63 -14.39
C GLU A 517 -22.40 -10.48 -14.34
N GLU A 518 -23.68 -10.82 -14.54
CA GLU A 518 -24.79 -9.86 -14.46
C GLU A 518 -24.92 -9.26 -13.05
N ILE A 519 -24.86 -10.09 -12.00
CA ILE A 519 -24.91 -9.62 -10.61
C ILE A 519 -23.71 -8.72 -10.31
N MET A 520 -22.51 -9.09 -10.75
CA MET A 520 -21.29 -8.27 -10.57
C MET A 520 -21.41 -6.94 -11.30
N LYS A 521 -22.01 -6.92 -12.51
CA LYS A 521 -22.24 -5.70 -13.25
C LYS A 521 -23.19 -4.76 -12.50
N VAL A 522 -24.33 -5.26 -12.03
CA VAL A 522 -25.29 -4.49 -11.23
C VAL A 522 -24.62 -3.92 -9.98
N ALA A 523 -23.80 -4.72 -9.30
CA ALA A 523 -23.10 -4.31 -8.11
C ALA A 523 -22.05 -3.19 -8.40
N LEU A 524 -21.30 -3.29 -9.50
CA LEU A 524 -20.35 -2.26 -9.90
C LEU A 524 -21.04 -0.96 -10.31
N ASP A 525 -22.14 -1.03 -11.07
CA ASP A 525 -22.90 0.14 -11.48
C ASP A 525 -23.49 0.88 -10.26
N GLN A 526 -24.07 0.15 -9.30
CA GLN A 526 -24.59 0.73 -8.05
C GLN A 526 -23.46 1.29 -7.18
N ALA A 527 -22.31 0.65 -7.13
CA ALA A 527 -21.11 1.15 -6.43
C ALA A 527 -20.62 2.46 -7.05
N ARG A 528 -20.67 2.59 -8.37
CA ARG A 528 -20.32 3.83 -9.06
C ARG A 528 -21.20 5.00 -8.63
N GLU A 529 -22.53 4.79 -8.60
CA GLU A 529 -23.47 5.81 -8.13
C GLU A 529 -23.16 6.25 -6.69
N GLY A 530 -22.94 5.29 -5.80
CA GLY A 530 -22.57 5.56 -4.41
C GLY A 530 -21.24 6.29 -4.28
N ARG A 531 -20.23 5.92 -5.07
CA ARG A 531 -18.90 6.58 -5.10
C ARG A 531 -19.03 8.03 -5.56
N ILE A 532 -19.79 8.30 -6.61
CA ILE A 532 -20.03 9.68 -7.10
C ILE A 532 -20.74 10.51 -6.02
N HIS A 533 -21.75 9.95 -5.36
CA HIS A 533 -22.43 10.62 -4.25
C HIS A 533 -21.43 10.96 -3.11
N ILE A 534 -20.58 10.02 -2.71
CA ILE A 534 -19.60 10.23 -1.64
C ILE A 534 -18.59 11.34 -2.03
N LEU A 535 -18.10 11.34 -3.28
CA LEU A 535 -17.24 12.42 -3.79
C LEU A 535 -17.93 13.78 -3.69
N GLY A 536 -19.22 13.86 -4.01
CA GLY A 536 -20.01 15.08 -3.86
C GLY A 536 -20.12 15.55 -2.40
N GLU A 537 -20.28 14.63 -1.46
CA GLU A 537 -20.30 14.97 -0.02
C GLU A 537 -18.90 15.42 0.48
N MET A 538 -17.83 14.76 0.06
CA MET A 538 -16.47 15.13 0.39
C MET A 538 -16.10 16.53 -0.14
N SER A 539 -16.57 16.90 -1.32
CA SER A 539 -16.29 18.19 -1.94
C SER A 539 -16.86 19.40 -1.15
N LYS A 540 -17.80 19.16 -0.25
CA LYS A 540 -18.31 20.21 0.67
C LYS A 540 -17.25 20.67 1.68
N ALA A 541 -16.29 19.81 2.00
CA ALA A 541 -15.19 20.15 2.92
C ALA A 541 -13.99 20.76 2.18
N ILE A 542 -13.61 20.18 1.06
CA ILE A 542 -12.50 20.66 0.23
C ILE A 542 -12.70 20.15 -1.21
N THR A 543 -12.60 21.04 -2.19
CA THR A 543 -12.79 20.74 -3.61
C THR A 543 -11.48 20.47 -4.35
N GLU A 544 -10.41 21.14 -3.95
CA GLU A 544 -9.09 21.07 -4.57
C GLU A 544 -8.02 21.02 -3.49
N ALA A 545 -6.85 20.49 -3.81
CA ALA A 545 -5.71 20.55 -2.89
C ALA A 545 -5.36 22.01 -2.57
N ARG A 546 -4.96 22.26 -1.32
CA ARG A 546 -4.47 23.60 -0.94
C ARG A 546 -3.30 23.99 -1.82
N SER A 547 -3.30 25.25 -2.26
CA SER A 547 -2.23 25.81 -3.10
C SER A 547 -0.91 26.00 -2.34
N GLU A 548 -0.97 26.09 -1.02
CA GLU A 548 0.19 26.27 -0.16
C GLU A 548 0.26 25.17 0.91
N LEU A 549 1.48 24.77 1.22
CA LEU A 549 1.72 23.83 2.33
C LEU A 549 1.46 24.50 3.67
N GLY A 550 1.02 23.72 4.64
CA GLY A 550 0.82 24.20 6.02
C GLY A 550 2.11 24.78 6.62
N GLU A 551 1.95 25.67 7.59
CA GLU A 551 3.06 26.38 8.26
C GLU A 551 4.13 25.42 8.83
N HIS A 552 3.71 24.26 9.29
CA HIS A 552 4.58 23.26 9.92
C HIS A 552 5.16 22.24 8.96
N ALA A 553 4.70 22.23 7.69
CA ALA A 553 5.22 21.32 6.67
C ALA A 553 6.61 21.77 6.20
N PRO A 554 7.56 20.84 5.97
CA PRO A 554 8.86 21.19 5.42
C PRO A 554 8.69 21.71 4.00
N ARG A 555 9.40 22.79 3.67
CA ARG A 555 9.53 23.29 2.30
C ARG A 555 10.77 22.67 1.68
N ILE A 556 10.71 22.29 0.42
CA ILE A 556 11.84 21.75 -0.34
C ILE A 556 12.15 22.72 -1.46
N GLU A 557 13.38 23.23 -1.49
CA GLU A 557 13.93 23.95 -2.64
C GLU A 557 14.91 23.04 -3.38
N VAL A 558 14.81 23.03 -4.69
CA VAL A 558 15.65 22.21 -5.57
C VAL A 558 16.61 23.12 -6.31
N LEU A 559 17.90 22.78 -6.25
CA LEU A 559 18.93 23.42 -7.07
C LEU A 559 19.75 22.36 -7.78
N LYS A 560 20.45 22.75 -8.83
CA LYS A 560 21.33 21.86 -9.57
C LYS A 560 22.78 22.34 -9.47
N ILE A 561 23.68 21.42 -9.12
CA ILE A 561 25.12 21.67 -9.10
C ILE A 561 25.81 20.80 -10.17
N PRO A 562 26.99 21.19 -10.66
CA PRO A 562 27.80 20.35 -11.53
C PRO A 562 28.15 19.01 -10.85
N VAL A 563 28.08 17.92 -11.61
CA VAL A 563 28.29 16.55 -11.08
C VAL A 563 29.70 16.38 -10.47
N ASP A 564 30.71 17.03 -11.04
CA ASP A 564 32.07 17.04 -10.52
C ASP A 564 32.21 17.74 -9.15
N LYS A 565 31.26 18.63 -8.81
CA LYS A 565 31.19 19.36 -7.54
C LYS A 565 30.52 18.58 -6.40
N ILE A 566 29.79 17.51 -6.71
CA ILE A 566 29.12 16.68 -5.70
C ILE A 566 30.10 16.26 -4.59
N ARG A 567 31.30 15.81 -4.96
CA ARG A 567 32.31 15.38 -3.99
C ARG A 567 32.80 16.51 -3.08
N GLU A 568 32.89 17.74 -3.58
CA GLU A 568 33.31 18.91 -2.80
C GLU A 568 32.21 19.30 -1.80
N VAL A 569 30.95 19.29 -2.23
CA VAL A 569 29.78 19.61 -1.38
C VAL A 569 29.58 18.54 -0.29
N ILE A 570 29.77 17.27 -0.61
CA ILE A 570 29.68 16.17 0.37
C ILE A 570 30.88 16.23 1.32
N GLY A 571 32.08 16.48 0.80
CA GLY A 571 33.34 16.47 1.53
C GLY A 571 33.81 15.05 1.89
N SER A 572 35.07 14.93 2.32
CA SER A 572 35.66 13.65 2.71
C SER A 572 34.86 12.99 3.85
N GLY A 573 34.32 11.77 3.58
CA GLY A 573 33.46 11.04 4.51
C GLY A 573 32.17 11.77 4.92
N GLY A 574 31.69 12.70 4.09
CA GLY A 574 30.46 13.47 4.36
C GLY A 574 30.63 14.63 5.36
N LYS A 575 31.85 15.09 5.60
CA LYS A 575 32.14 16.12 6.63
C LYS A 575 31.49 17.46 6.31
N VAL A 576 31.57 17.93 5.06
CA VAL A 576 31.07 19.24 4.66
C VAL A 576 29.54 19.30 4.71
N ILE A 577 28.88 18.30 4.13
CA ILE A 577 27.42 18.26 4.14
C ILE A 577 26.86 18.15 5.56
N ARG A 578 27.50 17.37 6.46
CA ARG A 578 27.09 17.32 7.86
C ARG A 578 27.25 18.66 8.57
N GLU A 579 28.32 19.40 8.28
CA GLU A 579 28.55 20.74 8.87
C GLU A 579 27.49 21.73 8.39
N ILE A 580 27.11 21.68 7.11
CA ILE A 580 26.03 22.53 6.57
C ILE A 580 24.71 22.22 7.28
N VAL A 581 24.34 20.92 7.37
CA VAL A 581 23.12 20.45 8.05
C VAL A 581 23.09 20.89 9.52
N GLU A 582 24.18 20.69 10.25
CA GLU A 582 24.29 21.03 11.67
C GLU A 582 24.16 22.54 11.92
N LYS A 583 24.81 23.37 11.11
CA LYS A 583 24.81 24.84 11.32
C LYS A 583 23.55 25.52 10.79
N THR A 584 22.94 24.99 9.74
CA THR A 584 21.73 25.61 9.15
C THR A 584 20.43 25.01 9.70
N GLY A 585 20.44 23.77 10.16
CA GLY A 585 19.26 23.01 10.54
C GLY A 585 18.42 22.52 9.35
N ALA A 586 18.90 22.69 8.11
CA ALA A 586 18.23 22.19 6.92
C ALA A 586 18.64 20.73 6.62
N LYS A 587 17.73 19.92 6.11
CA LYS A 587 18.03 18.59 5.54
C LYS A 587 18.48 18.76 4.10
N ILE A 588 19.50 18.04 3.66
CA ILE A 588 20.08 18.15 2.32
C ILE A 588 20.20 16.74 1.73
N ASN A 589 19.62 16.54 0.56
CA ASN A 589 19.77 15.33 -0.25
C ASN A 589 20.40 15.68 -1.60
N ILE A 590 21.44 14.94 -2.00
CA ILE A 590 22.15 15.14 -3.27
C ILE A 590 22.01 13.88 -4.09
N GLU A 591 21.54 14.01 -5.31
CA GLU A 591 21.39 12.93 -6.29
C GLU A 591 22.64 12.87 -7.21
N ASP A 592 22.89 11.70 -7.80
CA ASP A 592 24.10 11.47 -8.63
C ASP A 592 24.16 12.34 -9.89
N ASP A 593 23.01 12.87 -10.33
CA ASP A 593 22.92 13.80 -11.47
C ASP A 593 23.21 15.27 -11.12
N GLY A 594 23.54 15.55 -9.86
CA GLY A 594 23.80 16.90 -9.34
C GLY A 594 22.54 17.64 -8.84
N THR A 595 21.38 17.00 -8.80
CA THR A 595 20.18 17.58 -8.19
C THR A 595 20.33 17.61 -6.68
N VAL A 596 20.19 18.79 -6.08
CA VAL A 596 20.26 18.99 -4.62
C VAL A 596 18.91 19.45 -4.11
N LYS A 597 18.35 18.74 -3.15
CA LYS A 597 17.08 19.06 -2.46
C LYS A 597 17.41 19.54 -1.06
N VAL A 598 17.01 20.77 -0.75
CA VAL A 598 17.22 21.41 0.57
C VAL A 598 15.86 21.61 1.23
N ALA A 599 15.65 21.01 2.38
CA ALA A 599 14.36 20.96 3.07
C ALA A 599 14.44 21.51 4.49
N SER A 600 13.50 22.39 4.87
CA SER A 600 13.28 22.86 6.23
C SER A 600 11.90 23.50 6.36
N ALA A 601 11.33 23.51 7.57
CA ALA A 601 10.18 24.37 7.90
C ALA A 601 10.58 25.87 7.98
N ASP A 602 11.87 26.17 8.22
CA ASP A 602 12.40 27.53 8.28
C ASP A 602 13.03 27.94 6.95
N GLY A 603 12.41 28.88 6.25
CA GLY A 603 12.93 29.42 4.97
C GLY A 603 14.30 30.11 5.10
N LYS A 604 14.69 30.60 6.29
CA LYS A 604 16.03 31.16 6.50
C LYS A 604 17.09 30.05 6.52
N ALA A 605 16.78 28.91 7.09
CA ALA A 605 17.64 27.73 7.09
C ALA A 605 17.90 27.24 5.66
N ILE A 606 16.85 27.18 4.82
CA ILE A 606 16.96 26.80 3.41
C ILE A 606 17.89 27.75 2.66
N LYS A 607 17.66 29.06 2.78
CA LYS A 607 18.49 30.07 2.11
C LYS A 607 19.95 30.01 2.54
N ALA A 608 20.20 29.82 3.84
CA ALA A 608 21.56 29.69 4.37
C ALA A 608 22.27 28.46 3.81
N ALA A 609 21.57 27.32 3.74
CA ALA A 609 22.11 26.09 3.17
C ALA A 609 22.39 26.21 1.68
N ILE A 610 21.45 26.76 0.91
CA ILE A 610 21.60 27.00 -0.54
C ILE A 610 22.78 27.94 -0.83
N ASN A 611 22.90 29.04 -0.08
CA ASN A 611 24.02 29.96 -0.23
C ASN A 611 25.36 29.27 0.04
N TRP A 612 25.40 28.42 1.08
CA TRP A 612 26.62 27.67 1.37
C TRP A 612 26.98 26.66 0.30
N ILE A 613 26.00 25.88 -0.19
CA ILE A 613 26.20 24.94 -1.28
C ILE A 613 26.67 25.66 -2.54
N ASN A 614 26.05 26.79 -2.89
CA ASN A 614 26.44 27.57 -4.06
C ASN A 614 27.85 28.14 -3.92
N SER A 615 28.29 28.53 -2.72
CA SER A 615 29.66 29.02 -2.49
C SER A 615 30.71 27.94 -2.75
N ILE A 616 30.36 26.68 -2.59
CA ILE A 616 31.25 25.52 -2.86
C ILE A 616 31.18 25.10 -4.33
N ALA A 617 29.97 25.07 -4.89
CA ALA A 617 29.69 24.54 -6.24
C ALA A 617 29.89 25.56 -7.37
N ALA A 618 29.82 26.85 -7.05
CA ALA A 618 29.96 27.91 -8.05
C ALA A 618 31.37 27.91 -8.67
N GLU A 619 31.40 28.17 -9.96
CA GLU A 619 32.64 28.41 -10.68
C GLU A 619 32.79 29.90 -11.03
N PRO A 620 34.00 30.44 -10.91
CA PRO A 620 34.22 31.81 -11.29
C PRO A 620 34.13 31.94 -12.80
N GLU A 621 33.42 32.97 -13.27
CA GLU A 621 33.22 33.24 -14.68
C GLU A 621 34.36 34.11 -15.24
N VAL A 622 34.90 33.70 -16.39
CA VAL A 622 35.91 34.47 -17.10
C VAL A 622 35.36 35.83 -17.52
N GLY A 623 36.09 36.90 -17.26
CA GLY A 623 35.69 38.26 -17.53
C GLY A 623 35.01 38.98 -16.36
N MET A 624 34.61 38.29 -15.33
CA MET A 624 34.01 38.91 -14.13
C MET A 624 35.06 39.42 -13.15
N ILE A 625 34.68 40.43 -12.35
CA ILE A 625 35.52 41.07 -11.36
C ILE A 625 35.12 40.56 -9.96
N TYR A 626 36.12 40.22 -9.15
CA TYR A 626 35.96 39.69 -7.82
C TYR A 626 36.80 40.46 -6.81
N GLU A 627 36.29 40.66 -5.62
CA GLU A 627 37.09 41.09 -4.45
C GLU A 627 37.86 39.88 -3.92
N GLY A 628 39.15 39.98 -3.79
CA GLY A 628 40.01 38.91 -3.28
C GLY A 628 40.97 39.40 -2.21
N THR A 629 41.64 38.45 -1.55
CA THR A 629 42.68 38.72 -0.54
C THR A 629 43.99 38.16 -1.02
N VAL A 630 45.04 38.95 -0.96
CA VAL A 630 46.39 38.50 -1.31
C VAL A 630 46.89 37.49 -0.27
N VAL A 631 47.11 36.24 -0.69
CA VAL A 631 47.54 35.15 0.18
C VAL A 631 49.02 34.92 0.18
N LYS A 632 49.72 35.27 -0.92
CA LYS A 632 51.18 35.15 -1.05
C LYS A 632 51.74 36.06 -2.12
N CYS A 633 52.85 36.74 -1.81
CA CYS A 633 53.65 37.49 -2.76
C CYS A 633 54.91 36.72 -3.15
N VAL A 634 55.20 36.66 -4.47
CA VAL A 634 56.36 36.02 -5.06
C VAL A 634 57.02 36.98 -6.08
N GLU A 635 58.25 36.73 -6.52
CA GLU A 635 59.00 37.64 -7.41
C GLU A 635 58.27 37.95 -8.73
N PHE A 636 57.49 36.97 -9.24
CA PHE A 636 56.81 37.11 -10.53
C PHE A 636 55.30 37.46 -10.42
N GLY A 637 54.75 37.66 -9.22
CA GLY A 637 53.34 38.03 -9.05
C GLY A 637 52.81 37.83 -7.63
N ALA A 638 51.49 38.01 -7.49
CA ALA A 638 50.75 37.76 -6.25
C ALA A 638 49.70 36.70 -6.44
N PHE A 639 49.61 35.76 -5.49
CA PHE A 639 48.47 34.83 -5.41
C PHE A 639 47.36 35.49 -4.60
N VAL A 640 46.19 35.54 -5.22
CA VAL A 640 44.99 36.16 -4.64
C VAL A 640 43.94 35.08 -4.48
N ASN A 641 43.45 34.90 -3.26
CA ASN A 641 42.24 34.16 -3.02
C ASN A 641 41.05 35.04 -3.40
N PHE A 642 40.36 34.70 -4.48
CA PHE A 642 39.36 35.59 -5.11
C PHE A 642 37.97 34.96 -5.15
N PHE A 643 37.85 33.64 -4.96
CA PHE A 643 36.57 32.95 -5.07
C PHE A 643 36.52 31.71 -4.21
N GLY A 644 35.89 31.79 -3.01
CA GLY A 644 35.84 30.69 -2.06
C GLY A 644 37.23 30.19 -1.67
N ALA A 645 37.53 28.91 -1.97
CA ALA A 645 38.86 28.31 -1.73
C ALA A 645 39.82 28.41 -2.94
N LYS A 646 39.45 29.15 -4.00
CA LYS A 646 40.24 29.23 -5.24
C LYS A 646 41.20 30.40 -5.20
N ASP A 647 42.46 30.10 -5.46
CA ASP A 647 43.51 31.08 -5.61
C ASP A 647 43.85 31.26 -7.09
N GLY A 648 44.14 32.49 -7.49
CA GLY A 648 44.59 32.84 -8.84
C GLY A 648 45.88 33.66 -8.78
N LEU A 649 46.64 33.61 -9.86
CA LEU A 649 47.88 34.36 -9.98
C LEU A 649 47.60 35.69 -10.70
N VAL A 650 47.93 36.80 -10.05
CA VAL A 650 48.11 38.10 -10.66
C VAL A 650 49.59 38.23 -10.98
N HIS A 651 49.95 38.06 -12.24
CA HIS A 651 51.34 38.23 -12.70
C HIS A 651 51.78 39.67 -12.46
N ILE A 652 53.10 39.92 -12.22
CA ILE A 652 53.64 41.25 -11.93
C ILE A 652 53.26 42.31 -12.99
N SER A 653 53.14 41.91 -14.27
CA SER A 653 52.65 42.75 -15.37
C SER A 653 51.16 43.08 -15.33
N GLN A 654 50.43 42.43 -14.48
CA GLN A 654 48.97 42.56 -14.31
C GLN A 654 48.59 43.22 -12.97
N LEU A 655 49.55 43.65 -12.15
CA LEU A 655 49.31 44.30 -10.87
C LEU A 655 48.88 45.75 -10.98
N ALA A 656 49.45 46.50 -11.94
CA ALA A 656 49.15 47.90 -12.13
C ALA A 656 49.29 48.33 -13.62
N PRO A 657 48.68 49.45 -14.03
CA PRO A 657 48.85 50.00 -15.39
C PRO A 657 50.27 50.37 -15.73
N LYS A 658 51.07 50.81 -14.74
CA LYS A 658 52.48 51.17 -14.91
C LYS A 658 53.39 49.96 -14.58
N LYS A 659 54.63 50.00 -15.15
CA LYS A 659 55.62 48.95 -14.91
C LYS A 659 55.99 48.87 -13.42
N VAL A 660 55.80 47.70 -12.83
CA VAL A 660 56.04 47.41 -11.42
C VAL A 660 57.44 46.79 -11.27
N ALA A 661 58.25 47.35 -10.38
CA ALA A 661 59.63 46.85 -10.14
C ALA A 661 59.64 45.67 -9.15
N LYS A 662 58.83 45.71 -8.10
CA LYS A 662 58.65 44.65 -7.13
C LYS A 662 57.15 44.49 -6.80
N VAL A 663 56.70 43.25 -6.61
CA VAL A 663 55.32 42.93 -6.25
C VAL A 663 54.90 43.64 -4.98
N THR A 664 55.78 43.68 -3.99
CA THR A 664 55.56 44.30 -2.68
C THR A 664 55.42 45.81 -2.69
N ASP A 665 55.74 46.48 -3.82
CA ASP A 665 55.51 47.93 -3.99
C ASP A 665 54.04 48.24 -4.27
N VAL A 666 53.27 47.23 -4.69
CA VAL A 666 51.84 47.39 -5.06
C VAL A 666 50.92 46.68 -4.07
N VAL A 667 51.24 45.45 -3.66
CA VAL A 667 50.38 44.65 -2.79
C VAL A 667 51.23 43.91 -1.76
N LYS A 668 50.63 43.62 -0.58
CA LYS A 668 51.19 42.83 0.51
C LYS A 668 50.22 41.69 0.87
N GLU A 669 50.77 40.65 1.52
CA GLU A 669 49.94 39.57 2.03
C GLU A 669 48.92 40.12 3.03
N GLY A 670 47.65 39.72 2.85
CA GLY A 670 46.50 40.20 3.59
C GLY A 670 45.73 41.39 3.00
N ASP A 671 46.30 42.02 1.94
CA ASP A 671 45.59 43.13 1.29
C ASP A 671 44.34 42.63 0.56
N LYS A 672 43.27 43.44 0.60
CA LYS A 672 42.07 43.26 -0.22
C LYS A 672 42.23 43.94 -1.53
N VAL A 673 41.98 43.23 -2.62
CA VAL A 673 42.19 43.71 -3.98
C VAL A 673 41.06 43.30 -4.90
N TRP A 674 40.77 44.13 -5.89
CA TRP A 674 39.83 43.79 -6.93
C TRP A 674 40.57 43.18 -8.11
N VAL A 675 40.13 42.00 -8.56
CA VAL A 675 40.76 41.22 -9.62
C VAL A 675 39.74 40.82 -10.67
N LYS A 676 40.07 40.92 -11.95
CA LYS A 676 39.30 40.39 -13.07
C LYS A 676 39.85 39.01 -13.44
N LEU A 677 38.96 38.02 -13.59
CA LEU A 677 39.35 36.72 -14.10
C LEU A 677 39.59 36.77 -15.59
N MET A 678 40.84 36.57 -15.97
CA MET A 678 41.27 36.68 -17.39
C MET A 678 41.18 35.34 -18.12
N GLY A 679 41.03 34.21 -17.43
CA GLY A 679 40.99 32.85 -17.97
C GLY A 679 41.93 31.90 -17.25
N PHE A 680 42.20 30.77 -17.89
CA PHE A 680 43.05 29.73 -17.40
C PHE A 680 44.26 29.56 -18.30
N ASP A 681 45.42 29.20 -17.74
CA ASP A 681 46.58 28.84 -18.53
C ASP A 681 46.48 27.40 -19.10
N GLU A 682 47.42 26.99 -19.95
CA GLU A 682 47.49 25.65 -20.57
C GLU A 682 47.52 24.50 -19.54
N ARG A 683 47.79 24.80 -18.27
CA ARG A 683 47.83 23.87 -17.15
C ARG A 683 46.62 24.00 -16.23
N GLY A 684 45.58 24.78 -16.66
CA GLY A 684 44.34 24.99 -15.89
C GLY A 684 44.51 25.94 -14.70
N LYS A 685 45.62 26.71 -14.58
CA LYS A 685 45.80 27.68 -13.49
C LYS A 685 45.08 28.98 -13.78
N VAL A 686 44.47 29.54 -12.77
CA VAL A 686 43.67 30.78 -12.83
C VAL A 686 44.59 31.99 -13.04
N ARG A 687 44.29 32.78 -14.07
CA ARG A 687 44.98 34.04 -14.37
C ARG A 687 44.08 35.22 -14.02
N LEU A 688 44.57 36.07 -13.15
CA LEU A 688 43.88 37.26 -12.66
C LEU A 688 44.61 38.57 -13.13
N SER A 689 43.84 39.66 -13.22
CA SER A 689 44.39 40.97 -13.49
C SER A 689 43.82 42.02 -12.54
N MET A 690 44.64 42.81 -11.91
CA MET A 690 44.31 44.04 -11.20
C MET A 690 44.40 45.27 -12.10
N LYS A 691 45.24 45.20 -13.16
CA LYS A 691 45.53 46.27 -14.07
C LYS A 691 44.31 46.87 -14.75
N VAL A 692 43.28 46.06 -14.98
CA VAL A 692 42.05 46.43 -15.70
C VAL A 692 40.90 46.75 -14.75
N VAL A 693 41.12 46.79 -13.43
CA VAL A 693 40.12 47.06 -12.42
C VAL A 693 40.53 48.23 -11.55
N ASP A 694 39.66 49.18 -11.36
CA ASP A 694 39.80 50.25 -10.42
C ASP A 694 39.74 49.73 -9.00
N GLN A 695 40.79 49.90 -8.21
CA GLN A 695 40.92 49.30 -6.88
C GLN A 695 40.09 50.00 -5.82
N ASP A 696 39.58 51.18 -6.05
CA ASP A 696 38.72 51.94 -5.14
C ASP A 696 37.22 51.62 -5.37
N THR A 697 36.84 51.40 -6.62
CA THR A 697 35.44 51.25 -7.03
C THR A 697 35.06 49.82 -7.40
N GLY A 698 36.03 48.94 -7.67
CA GLY A 698 35.78 47.58 -8.16
C GLY A 698 35.20 47.50 -9.58
N LYS A 699 35.28 48.61 -10.36
CA LYS A 699 34.75 48.67 -11.71
C LYS A 699 35.87 48.47 -12.74
N GLU A 700 35.50 47.96 -13.90
CA GLU A 700 36.43 47.84 -15.03
C GLU A 700 36.86 49.23 -15.49
N ILE A 701 38.16 49.41 -15.69
CA ILE A 701 38.72 50.65 -16.26
C ILE A 701 38.46 50.63 -17.76
N GLU A 702 37.57 51.52 -18.24
CA GLU A 702 37.37 51.72 -19.68
C GLU A 702 38.66 52.23 -20.31
N ARG A 703 39.24 51.46 -21.21
CA ARG A 703 40.34 51.94 -22.08
C ARG A 703 39.73 52.85 -23.15
N GLU A 704 40.07 54.12 -23.13
CA GLU A 704 39.89 54.95 -24.32
C GLU A 704 40.57 54.29 -25.52
N LYS A 705 39.78 54.07 -26.60
CA LYS A 705 40.29 53.55 -27.84
C LYS A 705 41.18 54.66 -28.48
N GLY A 706 42.48 54.51 -28.28
CA GLY A 706 43.43 55.43 -28.90
C GLY A 706 44.81 55.32 -28.27
N GLU A 707 45.59 54.34 -28.74
CA GLU A 707 47.04 54.44 -28.97
C GLU A 707 47.57 53.01 -29.26
N GLU A 708 47.60 52.70 -30.58
CA GLU A 708 48.51 51.70 -31.11
C GLU A 708 49.92 52.31 -31.03
N GLU A 709 50.79 51.64 -30.24
CA GLU A 709 52.18 51.34 -30.61
C GLU A 709 52.78 50.27 -29.69
#